data_dd5a70dee9432a4aced1209c7e79e2d4
#
_entry.id   dd5a70dee9432a4aced1209c7e79e2d4
#
_cell.length_a   1.000
_cell.length_b   1.000
_cell.length_c   1.000
_cell.angle_alpha   90.00
_cell.angle_beta   90.00
_cell.angle_gamma   90.00
#
_symmetry.space_group_name_H-M   'P 1'
#
loop_
_entity.id
_entity.type
_entity.pdbx_description
1 polymer ?
#
loop_
_entity_poly.entity_id
_entity_poly.type
_entity_poly.pdbx_seq_one_letter_code
_entity_poly.pdbx_strand_id
1 'polypeptide(L)'
;MADQRCYANRELSWLKFNQRVLEEAQDPANPLCERLSFLSIFQSNLDEFFMVRVGSLFEKMQVSEKIRENKTNMTCREQLSAIFERVRQMLHDKDNTYRDLQNCLKTEGVEIVDFHTISQQEADYLQSYFRSEIEPLLSPQIVSKKQPFPFLQNKEIYAVVVLEKKGSEKIGIVPCSSPVFPKYVSLPNQKNRFILTEELILHFASDIFSRHVIKSKSLIRIVRSADIDAEEENIEDETDYRAAMEKLLRARKRLRPVKMEFSRLMDPSVIAKLCEYLHLNEAQVFHSEAPLSLSFVSQVRDLLRKNRSLFYPRRVPQRSANIDDHRSMIAQIQKKDRFLSFPFESIRPFLNLLHEAGEDPHVVSIKMTLYRVATNSKIVEALIEAAENGKDVVVLVELRARFDEENNIEWSRRLEEAGCRIIYGLDNLKVHSKLCLITRKIGNSISYITQVGTGNYNEKTSEIYTDYSLMTARPEIGMEASRVFNALCMGQTIKHTEYLLVSPHCLQNHVADRIDVEIEKAKAGQPAYIGLKVNSLTDKYLIDKLIEASQAGVKIEMIIRGICCLIAGIPGQTENITIRSIVGRYLEHTRIYIFGAGNQADVYIASADWMTRNTIRRVEVGAPIYDKDIKSRIFSMFRIMMQDNVKARIQQPDGSYKKVQSNASPLNAQEYFYAQAYASAKAIATAETEVEK
;
A
#
# COMPACT_ATOMS: atom_id res chain seq x y z
N MET A 1 -2.44 32.39 -13.43
CA MET A 1 -1.82 31.41 -12.50
C MET A 1 -2.90 30.90 -11.58
N ALA A 2 -2.96 29.60 -11.34
CA ALA A 2 -3.93 29.04 -10.39
C ALA A 2 -3.70 29.59 -8.98
N ASP A 3 -4.79 29.82 -8.24
CA ASP A 3 -4.75 30.30 -6.86
C ASP A 3 -4.02 29.25 -5.98
N GLN A 4 -3.12 29.71 -5.13
CA GLN A 4 -2.37 28.84 -4.22
C GLN A 4 -3.29 28.02 -3.29
N ARG A 5 -4.51 28.51 -3.02
CA ARG A 5 -5.55 27.80 -2.26
C ARG A 5 -6.02 26.50 -2.92
N CYS A 6 -5.80 26.35 -4.25
CA CYS A 6 -6.17 25.13 -4.99
C CYS A 6 -5.25 23.94 -4.69
N TYR A 7 -4.14 24.15 -3.96
CA TYR A 7 -3.15 23.12 -3.74
C TYR A 7 -3.04 22.71 -2.27
N ALA A 8 -2.80 21.43 -2.04
CA ALA A 8 -2.45 20.88 -0.75
C ALA A 8 -1.00 20.35 -0.74
N ASN A 9 -0.32 20.50 0.40
CA ASN A 9 0.97 19.85 0.61
C ASN A 9 0.82 18.32 0.56
N ARG A 10 1.74 17.67 -0.11
CA ARG A 10 1.72 16.23 -0.36
C ARG A 10 1.76 15.41 0.92
N GLU A 11 2.64 15.77 1.87
CA GLU A 11 2.84 15.01 3.09
C GLU A 11 1.68 15.19 4.07
N LEU A 12 1.16 16.40 4.17
CA LEU A 12 -0.04 16.70 4.97
C LEU A 12 -1.29 16.04 4.38
N SER A 13 -1.40 15.97 3.06
CA SER A 13 -2.47 15.22 2.39
C SER A 13 -2.38 13.72 2.68
N TRP A 14 -1.15 13.16 2.75
CA TRP A 14 -0.96 11.77 3.15
C TRP A 14 -1.42 11.51 4.58
N LEU A 15 -1.12 12.40 5.51
CA LEU A 15 -1.59 12.30 6.91
C LEU A 15 -3.13 12.32 6.98
N LYS A 16 -3.80 13.17 6.18
CA LYS A 16 -5.27 13.15 6.05
C LYS A 16 -5.79 11.79 5.53
N PHE A 17 -5.06 11.13 4.65
CA PHE A 17 -5.41 9.77 4.23
C PHE A 17 -5.28 8.78 5.39
N ASN A 18 -4.16 8.79 6.12
CA ASN A 18 -3.99 7.86 7.24
C ASN A 18 -4.98 8.14 8.39
N GLN A 19 -5.42 9.39 8.55
CA GLN A 19 -6.53 9.73 9.45
C GLN A 19 -7.82 8.99 9.05
N ARG A 20 -8.15 8.93 7.74
CA ARG A 20 -9.34 8.16 7.27
C ARG A 20 -9.22 6.66 7.55
N VAL A 21 -8.00 6.11 7.57
CA VAL A 21 -7.76 4.72 8.01
C VAL A 21 -8.05 4.55 9.51
N LEU A 22 -7.64 5.52 10.34
CA LEU A 22 -7.96 5.52 11.78
C LEU A 22 -9.48 5.64 12.03
N GLU A 23 -10.18 6.46 11.24
CA GLU A 23 -11.63 6.59 11.32
C GLU A 23 -12.37 5.27 11.05
N GLU A 24 -11.82 4.36 10.24
CA GLU A 24 -12.39 3.01 10.09
C GLU A 24 -12.22 2.15 11.37
N ALA A 25 -11.15 2.36 12.15
CA ALA A 25 -11.00 1.76 13.47
C ALA A 25 -11.97 2.35 14.50
N GLN A 26 -12.33 3.61 14.35
CA GLN A 26 -13.27 4.33 15.22
C GLN A 26 -14.73 4.03 14.89
N ASP A 27 -15.04 3.61 13.66
CA ASP A 27 -16.42 3.40 13.19
C ASP A 27 -17.03 2.14 13.83
N PRO A 28 -18.04 2.27 14.73
CA PRO A 28 -18.68 1.12 15.39
C PRO A 28 -19.48 0.24 14.42
N ALA A 29 -19.79 0.72 13.21
CA ALA A 29 -20.42 -0.10 12.17
C ALA A 29 -19.48 -1.19 11.62
N ASN A 30 -18.16 -1.05 11.82
CA ASN A 30 -17.21 -2.09 11.47
C ASN A 30 -17.11 -3.15 12.59
N PRO A 31 -16.99 -4.44 12.25
CA PRO A 31 -16.75 -5.51 13.23
C PRO A 31 -15.49 -5.28 14.07
N LEU A 32 -15.49 -5.68 15.35
CA LEU A 32 -14.42 -5.39 16.30
C LEU A 32 -13.02 -5.81 15.82
N CYS A 33 -12.88 -7.02 15.27
CA CYS A 33 -11.59 -7.51 14.79
C CYS A 33 -11.08 -6.74 13.56
N GLU A 34 -11.99 -6.18 12.77
CA GLU A 34 -11.60 -5.32 11.64
C GLU A 34 -11.18 -3.92 12.11
N ARG A 35 -11.85 -3.37 13.13
CA ARG A 35 -11.44 -2.11 13.78
C ARG A 35 -10.03 -2.22 14.35
N LEU A 36 -9.71 -3.33 15.03
CA LEU A 36 -8.35 -3.63 15.50
C LEU A 36 -7.33 -3.70 14.35
N SER A 37 -7.71 -4.31 13.23
CA SER A 37 -6.87 -4.36 12.03
C SER A 37 -6.61 -2.98 11.45
N PHE A 38 -7.63 -2.13 11.34
CA PHE A 38 -7.47 -0.76 10.85
C PHE A 38 -6.54 0.06 11.76
N LEU A 39 -6.63 -0.12 13.09
CA LEU A 39 -5.72 0.53 14.03
C LEU A 39 -4.26 0.08 13.83
N SER A 40 -4.03 -1.22 13.60
CA SER A 40 -2.70 -1.77 13.30
C SER A 40 -2.18 -1.28 11.94
N ILE A 41 -3.04 -1.20 10.92
CA ILE A 41 -2.71 -0.64 9.61
C ILE A 41 -2.34 0.85 9.73
N PHE A 42 -3.09 1.63 10.51
CA PHE A 42 -2.77 3.03 10.77
C PHE A 42 -1.35 3.19 11.32
N GLN A 43 -0.96 2.37 12.32
CA GLN A 43 0.39 2.41 12.89
C GLN A 43 1.46 2.01 11.87
N SER A 44 1.24 0.92 11.14
CA SER A 44 2.17 0.44 10.12
C SER A 44 2.38 1.46 8.99
N ASN A 45 1.30 2.09 8.54
CA ASN A 45 1.35 3.17 7.55
C ASN A 45 2.16 4.37 8.06
N LEU A 46 1.95 4.75 9.34
CA LEU A 46 2.69 5.87 9.93
C LEU A 46 4.18 5.57 10.05
N ASP A 47 4.55 4.33 10.42
CA ASP A 47 5.94 3.88 10.44
C ASP A 47 6.58 4.00 9.04
N GLU A 48 5.89 3.50 8.00
CA GLU A 48 6.39 3.61 6.62
C GLU A 48 6.53 5.06 6.18
N PHE A 49 5.59 5.92 6.54
CA PHE A 49 5.65 7.36 6.26
C PHE A 49 6.90 8.00 6.88
N PHE A 50 7.22 7.68 8.13
CA PHE A 50 8.43 8.16 8.78
C PHE A 50 9.69 7.61 8.11
N MET A 51 9.72 6.31 7.83
CA MET A 51 10.86 5.65 7.20
C MET A 51 11.20 6.25 5.84
N VAL A 52 10.18 6.55 5.04
CA VAL A 52 10.35 6.95 3.64
C VAL A 52 10.24 8.46 3.47
N ARG A 53 9.18 9.09 3.98
CA ARG A 53 8.87 10.49 3.65
C ARG A 53 9.55 11.47 4.59
N VAL A 54 9.47 11.23 5.89
CA VAL A 54 10.17 12.06 6.88
C VAL A 54 11.68 11.92 6.71
N GLY A 55 12.18 10.68 6.47
CA GLY A 55 13.58 10.44 6.13
C GLY A 55 14.06 11.29 4.96
N SER A 56 13.35 11.22 3.81
CA SER A 56 13.68 12.01 2.61
C SER A 56 13.63 13.53 2.83
N LEU A 57 12.72 14.04 3.67
CA LEU A 57 12.68 15.48 4.00
C LEU A 57 13.93 15.90 4.80
N PHE A 58 14.40 15.07 5.72
CA PHE A 58 15.64 15.33 6.46
C PHE A 58 16.86 15.33 5.56
N GLU A 59 16.97 14.40 4.62
CA GLU A 59 18.06 14.35 3.64
C GLU A 59 18.08 15.59 2.76
N LYS A 60 16.93 15.99 2.21
CA LYS A 60 16.81 17.23 1.42
C LYS A 60 17.18 18.48 2.21
N MET A 61 16.83 18.54 3.50
CA MET A 61 17.19 19.66 4.35
C MET A 61 18.71 19.76 4.59
N GLN A 62 19.42 18.60 4.60
CA GLN A 62 20.88 18.58 4.69
C GLN A 62 21.55 19.09 3.41
N VAL A 63 20.95 18.84 2.24
CA VAL A 63 21.45 19.35 0.95
C VAL A 63 21.23 20.86 0.86
N SER A 64 20.05 21.36 1.16
CA SER A 64 19.76 22.79 1.19
C SER A 64 18.48 23.09 1.96
N GLU A 65 18.57 24.01 2.93
CA GLU A 65 17.39 24.53 3.66
C GLU A 65 16.44 25.38 2.80
N LYS A 66 16.90 25.85 1.63
CA LYS A 66 16.12 26.69 0.71
C LYS A 66 15.20 25.92 -0.22
N ILE A 67 15.31 24.58 -0.25
CA ILE A 67 14.44 23.74 -1.10
C ILE A 67 12.98 23.90 -0.66
N ARG A 68 12.13 24.25 -1.64
CA ARG A 68 10.68 24.46 -1.44
C ARG A 68 9.88 23.44 -2.26
N GLU A 69 8.77 23.02 -1.68
CA GLU A 69 7.79 22.17 -2.36
C GLU A 69 7.02 23.00 -3.42
N ASN A 70 6.77 22.41 -4.58
CA ASN A 70 6.33 23.13 -5.79
C ASN A 70 4.83 23.47 -5.85
N LYS A 71 4.04 23.13 -4.84
CA LYS A 71 2.60 23.42 -4.78
C LYS A 71 2.27 24.45 -3.69
N THR A 72 2.67 24.18 -2.46
CA THR A 72 2.41 25.04 -1.32
C THR A 72 3.59 25.95 -0.94
N ASN A 73 4.70 25.82 -1.66
CA ASN A 73 5.93 26.60 -1.43
C ASN A 73 6.56 26.45 -0.03
N MET A 74 6.18 25.41 0.74
CA MET A 74 6.74 25.10 2.04
C MET A 74 8.19 24.61 1.94
N THR A 75 9.07 25.07 2.83
CA THR A 75 10.41 24.52 3.04
C THR A 75 10.34 23.13 3.69
N CYS A 76 11.43 22.36 3.65
CA CYS A 76 11.48 21.07 4.35
C CYS A 76 11.25 21.23 5.87
N ARG A 77 11.76 22.28 6.49
CA ARG A 77 11.59 22.59 7.92
C ARG A 77 10.13 22.88 8.27
N GLU A 78 9.45 23.70 7.48
CA GLU A 78 8.02 24.01 7.66
C GLU A 78 7.15 22.74 7.51
N GLN A 79 7.45 21.91 6.52
CA GLN A 79 6.77 20.62 6.33
C GLN A 79 6.97 19.70 7.53
N LEU A 80 8.21 19.53 8.02
CA LEU A 80 8.50 18.69 9.18
C LEU A 80 7.78 19.16 10.44
N SER A 81 7.79 20.49 10.69
CA SER A 81 7.08 21.07 11.84
C SER A 81 5.57 20.76 11.79
N ALA A 82 4.93 21.00 10.64
CA ALA A 82 3.51 20.74 10.46
C ALA A 82 3.18 19.23 10.53
N ILE A 83 4.07 18.36 10.02
CA ILE A 83 3.95 16.91 10.13
C ILE A 83 3.96 16.49 11.60
N PHE A 84 4.95 16.92 12.38
CA PHE A 84 5.10 16.49 13.78
C PHE A 84 3.93 16.98 14.64
N GLU A 85 3.45 18.19 14.43
CA GLU A 85 2.25 18.70 15.11
C GLU A 85 1.03 17.82 14.79
N ARG A 86 0.79 17.55 13.52
CA ARG A 86 -0.34 16.70 13.10
C ARG A 86 -0.23 15.29 13.62
N VAL A 87 0.96 14.70 13.62
CA VAL A 87 1.21 13.35 14.14
C VAL A 87 0.92 13.27 15.64
N ARG A 88 1.25 14.28 16.45
CA ARG A 88 0.89 14.30 17.89
C ARG A 88 -0.62 14.20 18.09
N GLN A 89 -1.40 14.96 17.32
CA GLN A 89 -2.87 14.88 17.36
C GLN A 89 -3.36 13.47 16.98
N MET A 90 -2.83 12.91 15.90
CA MET A 90 -3.22 11.57 15.43
C MET A 90 -2.83 10.45 16.40
N LEU A 91 -1.72 10.58 17.12
CA LEU A 91 -1.33 9.61 18.15
C LEU A 91 -2.25 9.67 19.36
N HIS A 92 -2.68 10.89 19.77
CA HIS A 92 -3.71 11.03 20.80
C HIS A 92 -5.04 10.37 20.39
N ASP A 93 -5.48 10.58 19.14
CA ASP A 93 -6.68 9.92 18.58
C ASP A 93 -6.50 8.38 18.55
N LYS A 94 -5.31 7.89 18.20
CA LYS A 94 -4.95 6.47 18.22
C LYS A 94 -5.07 5.88 19.63
N ASP A 95 -4.52 6.57 20.64
CA ASP A 95 -4.52 6.11 22.04
C ASP A 95 -5.96 6.02 22.59
N ASN A 96 -6.80 7.01 22.31
CA ASN A 96 -8.22 6.97 22.65
C ASN A 96 -8.93 5.81 21.94
N THR A 97 -8.69 5.62 20.65
CA THR A 97 -9.27 4.52 19.87
C THR A 97 -8.84 3.15 20.43
N TYR A 98 -7.56 3.00 20.79
CA TYR A 98 -7.07 1.77 21.39
C TYR A 98 -7.76 1.47 22.72
N ARG A 99 -7.94 2.46 23.58
CA ARG A 99 -8.63 2.33 24.89
C ARG A 99 -10.09 1.87 24.70
N ASP A 100 -10.80 2.45 23.72
CA ASP A 100 -12.17 2.04 23.40
C ASP A 100 -12.22 0.60 22.89
N LEU A 101 -11.29 0.21 22.01
CA LEU A 101 -11.21 -1.14 21.49
C LEU A 101 -10.80 -2.16 22.56
N GLN A 102 -9.96 -1.78 23.51
CA GLN A 102 -9.60 -2.61 24.67
C GLN A 102 -10.82 -2.89 25.55
N ASN A 103 -11.69 -1.89 25.79
CA ASN A 103 -12.93 -2.06 26.49
C ASN A 103 -13.90 -3.01 25.72
N CYS A 104 -14.00 -2.88 24.42
CA CYS A 104 -14.78 -3.81 23.58
C CYS A 104 -14.20 -5.24 23.63
N LEU A 105 -12.88 -5.42 23.62
CA LEU A 105 -12.25 -6.74 23.76
C LEU A 105 -12.59 -7.39 25.08
N LYS A 106 -12.62 -6.62 26.17
CA LYS A 106 -12.97 -7.11 27.50
C LYS A 106 -14.41 -7.64 27.55
N THR A 107 -15.35 -7.01 26.85
CA THR A 107 -16.74 -7.51 26.72
C THR A 107 -16.83 -8.82 25.94
N GLU A 108 -15.89 -9.07 25.04
CA GLU A 108 -15.76 -10.32 24.27
C GLU A 108 -14.90 -11.39 25.01
N GLY A 109 -14.54 -11.13 26.26
CA GLY A 109 -13.79 -12.05 27.10
C GLY A 109 -12.30 -12.12 26.81
N VAL A 110 -11.75 -11.11 26.12
CA VAL A 110 -10.30 -10.95 25.89
C VAL A 110 -9.78 -9.78 26.70
N GLU A 111 -8.86 -10.03 27.62
CA GLU A 111 -8.31 -9.01 28.52
C GLU A 111 -6.79 -8.92 28.39
N ILE A 112 -6.30 -7.73 28.07
CA ILE A 112 -4.89 -7.38 28.15
C ILE A 112 -4.68 -6.80 29.53
N VAL A 113 -3.98 -7.55 30.39
CA VAL A 113 -3.81 -7.22 31.80
C VAL A 113 -2.51 -6.48 32.06
N ASP A 114 -2.47 -5.78 33.19
CA ASP A 114 -1.27 -5.22 33.79
C ASP A 114 -1.12 -5.76 35.28
N PHE A 115 0.02 -5.47 35.87
CA PHE A 115 0.30 -5.94 37.28
C PHE A 115 -0.57 -5.29 38.36
N HIS A 116 -1.37 -4.28 38.02
CA HIS A 116 -2.33 -3.67 38.94
C HIS A 116 -3.68 -4.39 38.94
N THR A 117 -3.96 -5.19 37.91
CA THR A 117 -5.26 -5.82 37.67
C THR A 117 -5.26 -7.34 37.86
N ILE A 118 -4.09 -7.94 38.15
CA ILE A 118 -3.94 -9.41 38.33
C ILE A 118 -3.90 -9.80 39.82
N SER A 119 -4.28 -11.05 40.09
CA SER A 119 -4.17 -11.67 41.44
C SER A 119 -2.72 -11.98 41.78
N GLN A 120 -2.46 -12.20 43.08
CA GLN A 120 -1.13 -12.61 43.55
C GLN A 120 -0.67 -13.94 42.93
N GLN A 121 -1.56 -14.90 42.76
CA GLN A 121 -1.26 -16.18 42.10
C GLN A 121 -0.85 -16.01 40.64
N GLU A 122 -1.50 -15.09 39.89
CA GLU A 122 -1.14 -14.76 38.54
C GLU A 122 0.21 -14.02 38.47
N ALA A 123 0.48 -13.12 39.44
CA ALA A 123 1.76 -12.44 39.56
C ALA A 123 2.91 -13.42 39.81
N ASP A 124 2.71 -14.39 40.73
CA ASP A 124 3.70 -15.44 41.07
C ASP A 124 3.99 -16.32 39.84
N TYR A 125 2.95 -16.66 39.06
CA TYR A 125 3.12 -17.37 37.79
C TYR A 125 3.94 -16.57 36.79
N LEU A 126 3.61 -15.31 36.59
CA LEU A 126 4.34 -14.44 35.65
C LEU A 126 5.79 -14.23 36.08
N GLN A 127 6.06 -14.16 37.38
CA GLN A 127 7.43 -14.08 37.91
C GLN A 127 8.21 -15.37 37.61
N SER A 128 7.59 -16.53 37.84
CA SER A 128 8.20 -17.82 37.54
C SER A 128 8.48 -17.94 36.03
N TYR A 129 7.49 -17.61 35.21
CA TYR A 129 7.63 -17.59 33.71
C TYR A 129 8.75 -16.64 33.26
N PHE A 130 8.79 -15.44 33.82
CA PHE A 130 9.84 -14.47 33.52
C PHE A 130 11.22 -15.05 33.79
N ARG A 131 11.42 -15.63 34.97
CA ARG A 131 12.73 -16.19 35.40
C ARG A 131 13.16 -17.41 34.60
N SER A 132 12.23 -18.27 34.20
CA SER A 132 12.57 -19.50 33.47
C SER A 132 12.67 -19.30 31.94
N GLU A 133 11.79 -18.47 31.35
CA GLU A 133 11.62 -18.43 29.92
C GLU A 133 12.13 -17.11 29.27
N ILE A 134 12.14 -16.00 30.00
CA ILE A 134 12.47 -14.69 29.45
C ILE A 134 13.85 -14.21 29.93
N GLU A 135 14.09 -14.16 31.24
CA GLU A 135 15.31 -13.60 31.82
C GLU A 135 16.60 -14.23 31.27
N PRO A 136 16.69 -15.57 31.09
CA PRO A 136 17.91 -16.20 30.56
C PRO A 136 18.28 -15.78 29.13
N LEU A 137 17.31 -15.25 28.37
CA LEU A 137 17.47 -14.82 26.98
C LEU A 137 17.70 -13.31 26.85
N LEU A 138 17.60 -12.55 27.95
CA LEU A 138 17.79 -11.11 27.94
C LEU A 138 19.28 -10.74 27.88
N SER A 139 19.56 -9.65 27.18
CA SER A 139 20.90 -9.05 27.09
C SER A 139 20.87 -7.60 27.59
N PRO A 140 20.71 -7.35 28.91
CA PRO A 140 20.66 -6.01 29.44
C PRO A 140 22.01 -5.32 29.37
N GLN A 141 22.01 -4.00 29.15
CA GLN A 141 23.21 -3.19 29.09
C GLN A 141 23.05 -1.93 29.92
N ILE A 142 24.10 -1.55 30.67
CA ILE A 142 24.18 -0.27 31.37
C ILE A 142 25.13 0.65 30.58
N VAL A 143 24.60 1.77 30.10
CA VAL A 143 25.39 2.73 29.32
C VAL A 143 26.44 3.40 30.19
N SER A 144 27.69 3.38 29.72
CA SER A 144 28.86 3.93 30.41
C SER A 144 29.98 4.21 29.43
N LYS A 145 31.10 4.83 29.88
CA LYS A 145 32.29 5.03 29.05
C LYS A 145 32.86 3.72 28.48
N LYS A 146 32.68 2.58 29.19
CA LYS A 146 33.20 1.26 28.75
C LYS A 146 32.10 0.44 28.02
N GLN A 147 30.86 0.84 28.11
CA GLN A 147 29.71 0.22 27.47
C GLN A 147 28.91 1.33 26.79
N PRO A 148 29.25 1.68 25.54
CA PRO A 148 28.58 2.75 24.81
C PRO A 148 27.10 2.42 24.59
N PHE A 149 26.33 3.43 24.21
CA PHE A 149 24.91 3.26 23.89
C PHE A 149 24.74 2.23 22.75
N PRO A 150 23.89 1.19 22.92
CA PRO A 150 23.75 0.13 21.95
C PRO A 150 23.07 0.63 20.67
N PHE A 151 23.32 -0.07 19.57
CA PHE A 151 22.56 0.14 18.35
C PHE A 151 21.13 -0.40 18.53
N LEU A 152 20.15 0.49 18.53
CA LEU A 152 18.73 0.10 18.57
C LEU A 152 18.25 -0.25 17.17
N GLN A 153 17.64 -1.41 17.02
CA GLN A 153 17.11 -1.88 15.74
C GLN A 153 15.80 -1.16 15.37
N ASN A 154 15.55 -1.08 14.07
CA ASN A 154 14.35 -0.41 13.53
C ASN A 154 13.06 -1.13 13.97
N LYS A 155 12.13 -0.38 14.55
CA LYS A 155 10.81 -0.82 15.03
C LYS A 155 10.83 -1.81 16.22
N GLU A 156 11.99 -2.12 16.78
CA GLU A 156 12.09 -2.94 17.97
C GLU A 156 11.84 -2.14 19.24
N ILE A 157 11.29 -2.82 20.26
CA ILE A 157 10.97 -2.22 21.56
C ILE A 157 12.09 -2.51 22.54
N TYR A 158 12.44 -1.51 23.33
CA TYR A 158 13.45 -1.58 24.37
C TYR A 158 12.89 -1.01 25.67
N ALA A 159 13.16 -1.66 26.81
CA ALA A 159 12.97 -1.06 28.11
C ALA A 159 14.17 -0.16 28.40
N VAL A 160 13.89 1.10 28.70
CA VAL A 160 14.88 2.08 29.17
C VAL A 160 14.61 2.36 30.62
N VAL A 161 15.66 2.24 31.45
CA VAL A 161 15.58 2.34 32.89
C VAL A 161 16.62 3.34 33.39
N VAL A 162 16.19 4.30 34.20
CA VAL A 162 17.12 5.23 34.88
C VAL A 162 17.53 4.58 36.19
N LEU A 163 18.81 4.27 36.26
CA LEU A 163 19.47 3.54 37.35
C LEU A 163 20.26 4.52 38.24
N GLU A 164 20.07 4.46 39.55
CA GLU A 164 20.91 5.22 40.48
C GLU A 164 21.80 4.25 41.29
N LYS A 165 23.05 4.61 41.46
CA LYS A 165 23.99 3.96 42.32
C LYS A 165 24.98 4.98 42.89
N LYS A 166 25.00 5.11 44.25
CA LYS A 166 25.90 6.02 44.97
C LYS A 166 25.82 7.46 44.46
N GLY A 167 24.60 7.97 44.16
CA GLY A 167 24.36 9.34 43.68
C GLY A 167 24.69 9.57 42.20
N SER A 168 25.06 8.53 41.46
CA SER A 168 25.32 8.62 39.99
C SER A 168 24.21 7.95 39.21
N GLU A 169 23.61 8.65 38.28
CA GLU A 169 22.59 8.15 37.36
C GLU A 169 23.19 7.54 36.10
N LYS A 170 22.65 6.42 35.68
CA LYS A 170 22.99 5.71 34.43
C LYS A 170 21.73 5.28 33.71
N ILE A 171 21.85 5.00 32.41
CA ILE A 171 20.77 4.43 31.63
C ILE A 171 21.01 2.94 31.46
N GLY A 172 20.03 2.13 31.88
CA GLY A 172 19.93 0.72 31.56
C GLY A 172 19.04 0.51 30.33
N ILE A 173 19.43 -0.39 29.44
CA ILE A 173 18.67 -0.74 28.23
C ILE A 173 18.50 -2.24 28.17
N VAL A 174 17.26 -2.70 27.92
CA VAL A 174 16.94 -4.11 27.74
C VAL A 174 16.15 -4.29 26.45
N PRO A 175 16.61 -5.11 25.50
CA PRO A 175 15.81 -5.48 24.33
C PRO A 175 14.56 -6.25 24.76
N CYS A 176 13.36 -5.81 24.34
CA CYS A 176 12.09 -6.47 24.67
C CYS A 176 11.48 -7.21 23.49
N SER A 177 11.98 -6.97 22.27
CA SER A 177 11.55 -7.66 21.06
C SER A 177 12.65 -8.61 20.60
N SER A 178 12.25 -9.84 20.31
CA SER A 178 13.12 -10.85 19.70
C SER A 178 12.23 -11.87 19.00
N PRO A 179 12.70 -12.51 17.92
CA PRO A 179 11.97 -13.63 17.31
C PRO A 179 11.70 -14.80 18.25
N VAL A 180 12.50 -14.92 19.31
CA VAL A 180 12.35 -16.00 20.32
C VAL A 180 11.33 -15.67 21.39
N PHE A 181 10.92 -14.40 21.56
CA PHE A 181 9.91 -14.02 22.52
C PHE A 181 8.51 -14.08 21.93
N PRO A 182 7.50 -14.65 22.65
CA PRO A 182 6.11 -14.48 22.27
C PRO A 182 5.73 -13.00 22.36
N LYS A 183 4.73 -12.56 21.58
CA LYS A 183 4.25 -11.16 21.64
C LYS A 183 3.52 -10.86 22.95
N TYR A 184 2.95 -11.87 23.57
CA TYR A 184 2.30 -11.79 24.88
C TYR A 184 2.42 -13.12 25.63
N VAL A 185 2.28 -13.07 26.93
CA VAL A 185 2.28 -14.23 27.85
C VAL A 185 0.87 -14.41 28.42
N SER A 186 0.24 -15.55 28.13
CA SER A 186 -1.08 -15.88 28.66
C SER A 186 -1.02 -16.24 30.16
N LEU A 187 -2.07 -15.87 30.89
CA LEU A 187 -2.23 -16.30 32.29
C LEU A 187 -2.62 -17.76 32.38
N PRO A 188 -2.33 -18.43 33.50
CA PRO A 188 -2.61 -19.84 33.69
C PRO A 188 -4.12 -20.12 33.57
N ASN A 189 -4.46 -21.18 32.82
CA ASN A 189 -5.83 -21.62 32.52
C ASN A 189 -6.75 -20.59 31.83
N GLN A 190 -6.22 -19.45 31.40
CA GLN A 190 -6.99 -18.35 30.78
C GLN A 190 -6.27 -17.81 29.54
N LYS A 191 -6.39 -18.52 28.39
CA LYS A 191 -5.71 -18.14 27.14
C LYS A 191 -6.09 -16.75 26.62
N ASN A 192 -7.26 -16.26 27.01
CA ASN A 192 -7.78 -14.96 26.59
C ASN A 192 -7.39 -13.80 27.54
N ARG A 193 -6.71 -14.09 28.65
CA ARG A 193 -6.11 -13.09 29.53
C ARG A 193 -4.60 -13.18 29.43
N PHE A 194 -3.95 -12.08 29.08
CA PHE A 194 -2.51 -12.08 28.82
C PHE A 194 -1.89 -10.70 29.08
N ILE A 195 -0.57 -10.70 29.31
CA ILE A 195 0.25 -9.50 29.40
C ILE A 195 1.17 -9.43 28.19
N LEU A 196 1.43 -8.22 27.66
CA LEU A 196 2.42 -8.02 26.61
C LEU A 196 3.83 -8.31 27.14
N THR A 197 4.65 -8.99 26.34
CA THR A 197 5.99 -9.43 26.80
C THR A 197 6.88 -8.26 27.16
N GLU A 198 6.80 -7.15 26.41
CA GLU A 198 7.54 -5.92 26.74
C GLU A 198 7.13 -5.31 28.08
N GLU A 199 5.85 -5.38 28.44
CA GLU A 199 5.35 -4.92 29.74
C GLU A 199 5.80 -5.83 30.88
N LEU A 200 5.83 -7.15 30.65
CA LEU A 200 6.39 -8.13 31.58
C LEU A 200 7.87 -7.85 31.88
N ILE A 201 8.68 -7.63 30.82
CA ILE A 201 10.10 -7.31 30.96
C ILE A 201 10.30 -5.99 31.69
N LEU A 202 9.52 -4.96 31.35
CA LEU A 202 9.59 -3.66 32.00
C LEU A 202 9.20 -3.75 33.50
N HIS A 203 8.23 -4.61 33.83
CA HIS A 203 7.84 -4.81 35.24
C HIS A 203 9.00 -5.36 36.08
N PHE A 204 9.65 -6.43 35.61
CA PHE A 204 10.78 -7.07 36.28
C PHE A 204 12.14 -6.39 36.03
N ALA A 205 12.16 -5.15 35.58
CA ALA A 205 13.41 -4.40 35.42
C ALA A 205 14.21 -4.29 36.74
N SER A 206 13.57 -4.29 37.92
CA SER A 206 14.22 -4.32 39.25
C SER A 206 15.01 -5.58 39.46
N ASP A 207 14.52 -6.73 39.03
CA ASP A 207 15.22 -8.01 39.16
C ASP A 207 16.44 -8.05 38.24
N ILE A 208 16.28 -7.58 37.01
CA ILE A 208 17.36 -7.48 36.02
C ILE A 208 18.49 -6.55 36.50
N PHE A 209 18.18 -5.42 37.13
CA PHE A 209 19.13 -4.41 37.59
C PHE A 209 19.25 -4.40 39.14
N SER A 210 19.21 -5.54 39.76
CA SER A 210 19.11 -5.74 41.23
C SER A 210 20.15 -5.00 42.10
N ARG A 211 21.28 -4.54 41.49
CA ARG A 211 22.33 -3.78 42.17
C ARG A 211 22.17 -2.27 42.11
N HIS A 212 21.05 -1.79 41.53
CA HIS A 212 20.77 -0.36 41.30
C HIS A 212 19.35 -0.02 41.78
N VAL A 213 19.15 1.23 42.18
CA VAL A 213 17.82 1.77 42.43
C VAL A 213 17.23 2.29 41.13
N ILE A 214 16.01 1.91 40.82
CA ILE A 214 15.31 2.40 39.61
C ILE A 214 14.58 3.69 39.98
N LYS A 215 14.95 4.79 39.27
CA LYS A 215 14.26 6.09 39.41
C LYS A 215 13.03 6.18 38.52
N SER A 216 13.18 5.79 37.27
CA SER A 216 12.10 5.75 36.29
C SER A 216 12.36 4.68 35.25
N LYS A 217 11.29 4.24 34.57
CA LYS A 217 11.38 3.26 33.50
C LYS A 217 10.29 3.47 32.45
N SER A 218 10.62 3.26 31.20
CA SER A 218 9.69 3.36 30.07
C SER A 218 10.08 2.38 28.96
N LEU A 219 9.11 1.96 28.18
CA LEU A 219 9.40 1.35 26.88
C LEU A 219 9.70 2.45 25.86
N ILE A 220 10.67 2.20 25.01
CA ILE A 220 10.93 3.06 23.86
C ILE A 220 10.93 2.23 22.56
N ARG A 221 10.57 2.88 21.48
CA ARG A 221 10.62 2.32 20.13
C ARG A 221 11.14 3.38 19.16
N ILE A 222 12.07 3.00 18.30
CA ILE A 222 12.59 3.91 17.27
C ILE A 222 12.16 3.48 15.88
N VAL A 223 11.99 4.47 15.00
CA VAL A 223 11.82 4.25 13.56
C VAL A 223 13.01 4.88 12.85
N ARG A 224 13.66 4.11 11.97
CA ARG A 224 14.82 4.55 11.18
C ARG A 224 14.40 4.89 9.76
N SER A 225 15.13 5.79 9.10
CA SER A 225 15.00 6.00 7.66
C SER A 225 15.21 4.69 6.91
N ALA A 226 14.54 4.53 5.78
CA ALA A 226 14.77 3.44 4.83
C ALA A 226 14.97 4.01 3.41
N ASP A 227 15.18 5.31 3.30
CA ASP A 227 15.33 6.00 2.03
C ASP A 227 16.82 6.09 1.67
N ILE A 228 17.37 5.00 1.13
CA ILE A 228 18.61 5.03 0.34
C ILE A 228 18.15 4.90 -1.10
N ASP A 229 18.46 5.87 -1.93
CA ASP A 229 18.38 5.70 -3.38
C ASP A 229 19.53 4.81 -3.86
N ALA A 230 19.18 3.80 -4.64
CA ALA A 230 20.17 2.90 -5.25
C ALA A 230 21.17 3.64 -6.16
N GLU A 231 20.84 4.87 -6.55
CA GLU A 231 21.68 5.77 -7.36
C GLU A 231 22.86 6.36 -6.59
N GLU A 232 22.80 6.43 -5.23
CA GLU A 232 23.87 7.01 -4.41
C GLU A 232 25.00 6.01 -4.07
N GLU A 233 24.81 4.71 -4.27
CA GLU A 233 25.80 3.67 -3.97
C GLU A 233 26.27 2.94 -5.22
N ASN A 234 26.91 3.53 -6.22
CA ASN A 234 27.65 2.89 -7.34
C ASN A 234 27.22 1.42 -7.69
N ILE A 235 25.92 1.13 -7.59
CA ILE A 235 25.36 -0.21 -7.87
C ILE A 235 25.49 -0.51 -9.38
N GLU A 236 25.57 0.54 -10.20
CA GLU A 236 25.72 0.46 -11.65
C GLU A 236 27.08 -0.15 -12.09
N ASP A 237 28.11 -0.10 -11.22
CA ASP A 237 29.43 -0.65 -11.52
C ASP A 237 29.59 -2.13 -11.09
N GLU A 238 28.62 -2.72 -10.36
CA GLU A 238 28.69 -4.12 -9.97
C GLU A 238 28.12 -5.05 -11.06
N THR A 239 28.89 -6.07 -11.42
CA THR A 239 28.52 -7.05 -12.47
C THR A 239 27.33 -7.95 -12.06
N ASP A 240 27.01 -8.04 -10.77
CA ASP A 240 25.84 -8.77 -10.26
C ASP A 240 24.90 -7.83 -9.51
N TYR A 241 23.84 -7.44 -10.20
CA TYR A 241 22.81 -6.52 -9.68
C TYR A 241 22.06 -7.09 -8.44
N ARG A 242 21.94 -8.42 -8.32
CA ARG A 242 21.31 -9.06 -7.13
C ARG A 242 22.20 -8.90 -5.90
N ALA A 243 23.50 -9.17 -6.04
CA ALA A 243 24.47 -8.99 -4.94
C ALA A 243 24.52 -7.53 -4.46
N ALA A 244 24.47 -6.58 -5.40
CA ALA A 244 24.38 -5.16 -5.10
C ALA A 244 23.11 -4.81 -4.31
N MET A 245 21.95 -5.35 -4.69
CA MET A 245 20.71 -5.16 -3.96
C MET A 245 20.73 -5.75 -2.55
N GLU A 246 21.32 -6.93 -2.34
CA GLU A 246 21.49 -7.51 -1.00
C GLU A 246 22.38 -6.63 -0.11
N LYS A 247 23.45 -6.06 -0.65
CA LYS A 247 24.34 -5.12 0.06
C LYS A 247 23.57 -3.85 0.47
N LEU A 248 22.78 -3.28 -0.44
CA LEU A 248 21.90 -2.14 -0.15
C LEU A 248 20.92 -2.44 0.98
N LEU A 249 20.28 -3.62 0.98
CA LEU A 249 19.35 -4.02 2.03
C LEU A 249 20.02 -4.09 3.41
N ARG A 250 21.29 -4.52 3.46
CA ARG A 250 22.08 -4.53 4.71
C ARG A 250 22.39 -3.11 5.17
N ALA A 251 22.74 -2.20 4.26
CA ALA A 251 23.01 -0.79 4.57
C ALA A 251 21.76 -0.07 5.13
N ARG A 252 20.58 -0.30 4.54
CA ARG A 252 19.30 0.27 5.02
C ARG A 252 19.00 -0.02 6.48
N LYS A 253 19.39 -1.17 7.01
CA LYS A 253 19.17 -1.54 8.41
C LYS A 253 19.90 -0.61 9.40
N ARG A 254 20.89 0.16 8.94
CA ARG A 254 21.76 1.03 9.77
C ARG A 254 21.47 2.53 9.61
N LEU A 255 20.46 2.91 8.84
CA LEU A 255 20.15 4.32 8.62
C LEU A 255 19.74 5.05 9.90
N ARG A 256 19.84 6.39 9.86
CA ARG A 256 19.57 7.26 11.01
C ARG A 256 18.16 7.08 11.58
N PRO A 257 17.95 7.19 12.90
CA PRO A 257 16.63 7.31 13.47
C PRO A 257 15.93 8.60 12.98
N VAL A 258 14.62 8.51 12.78
CA VAL A 258 13.77 9.64 12.37
C VAL A 258 12.60 9.88 13.33
N LYS A 259 12.33 8.92 14.23
CA LYS A 259 11.27 8.99 15.25
C LYS A 259 11.65 8.16 16.45
N MET A 260 11.33 8.66 17.66
CA MET A 260 11.33 7.88 18.90
C MET A 260 9.94 8.00 19.55
N GLU A 261 9.40 6.88 20.00
CA GLU A 261 8.18 6.79 20.81
C GLU A 261 8.52 6.25 22.19
N PHE A 262 7.81 6.70 23.22
CA PHE A 262 7.94 6.19 24.57
C PHE A 262 6.56 5.98 25.22
N SER A 263 6.45 4.96 26.09
CA SER A 263 5.16 4.56 26.67
C SER A 263 4.82 5.23 28.00
N ARG A 264 5.81 5.73 28.72
CA ARG A 264 5.65 6.37 30.03
C ARG A 264 6.48 7.64 30.10
N LEU A 265 5.93 8.66 30.74
CA LEU A 265 6.63 9.94 30.92
C LEU A 265 7.97 9.72 31.64
N MET A 266 9.01 10.31 31.10
CA MET A 266 10.37 10.31 31.61
C MET A 266 10.83 11.75 31.87
N ASP A 267 11.83 11.90 32.74
CA ASP A 267 12.44 13.20 32.97
C ASP A 267 12.98 13.80 31.65
N PRO A 268 12.72 15.09 31.39
CA PRO A 268 13.22 15.74 30.17
C PRO A 268 14.74 15.61 29.96
N SER A 269 15.54 15.58 31.03
CA SER A 269 16.99 15.41 30.96
C SER A 269 17.38 14.02 30.42
N VAL A 270 16.58 12.98 30.73
CA VAL A 270 16.77 11.62 30.19
C VAL A 270 16.39 11.57 28.71
N ILE A 271 15.27 12.21 28.34
CA ILE A 271 14.86 12.33 26.94
C ILE A 271 15.93 13.05 26.13
N ALA A 272 16.47 14.16 26.64
CA ALA A 272 17.53 14.91 25.98
C ALA A 272 18.80 14.04 25.77
N LYS A 273 19.22 13.23 26.77
CA LYS A 273 20.34 12.28 26.62
C LYS A 273 20.06 11.20 25.58
N LEU A 274 18.84 10.65 25.55
CA LEU A 274 18.45 9.68 24.51
C LEU A 274 18.47 10.30 23.13
N CYS A 275 18.01 11.55 22.98
CA CYS A 275 18.08 12.30 21.74
C CYS A 275 19.53 12.51 21.28
N GLU A 276 20.43 12.84 22.21
CA GLU A 276 21.87 12.97 21.91
C GLU A 276 22.47 11.65 21.38
N TYR A 277 22.24 10.53 22.06
CA TYR A 277 22.73 9.21 21.62
C TYR A 277 22.15 8.76 20.27
N LEU A 278 20.90 9.13 19.97
CA LEU A 278 20.18 8.74 18.77
C LEU A 278 20.27 9.78 17.65
N HIS A 279 20.91 10.93 17.89
CA HIS A 279 20.96 12.08 16.96
C HIS A 279 19.58 12.53 16.52
N LEU A 280 18.65 12.62 17.47
CA LEU A 280 17.26 13.09 17.28
C LEU A 280 17.09 14.49 17.88
N ASN A 281 16.11 15.23 17.34
CA ASN A 281 15.58 16.44 17.97
C ASN A 281 14.39 16.08 18.86
N GLU A 282 14.11 16.85 19.91
CA GLU A 282 12.94 16.66 20.77
C GLU A 282 11.61 16.66 19.99
N ALA A 283 11.54 17.42 18.88
CA ALA A 283 10.38 17.43 18.00
C ALA A 283 10.06 16.05 17.38
N GLN A 284 11.04 15.15 17.30
CA GLN A 284 10.93 13.79 16.77
C GLN A 284 10.56 12.75 17.83
N VAL A 285 10.31 13.21 19.06
CA VAL A 285 9.96 12.36 20.20
C VAL A 285 8.46 12.45 20.45
N PHE A 286 7.82 11.28 20.60
CA PHE A 286 6.38 11.16 20.75
C PHE A 286 6.03 10.27 21.95
N HIS A 287 5.01 10.65 22.69
CA HIS A 287 4.41 9.83 23.73
C HIS A 287 3.20 9.07 23.18
N SER A 288 2.99 7.83 23.59
CA SER A 288 1.81 7.02 23.28
C SER A 288 1.44 6.16 24.47
N GLU A 289 0.18 6.24 24.90
CA GLU A 289 -0.38 5.38 25.96
C GLU A 289 -0.75 3.97 25.44
N ALA A 290 -1.10 3.88 24.17
CA ALA A 290 -1.29 2.58 23.51
C ALA A 290 0.04 1.84 23.35
N PRO A 291 0.04 0.51 23.22
CA PRO A 291 1.24 -0.27 22.96
C PRO A 291 2.05 0.27 21.81
N LEU A 292 3.37 0.36 21.98
CA LEU A 292 4.28 0.91 20.96
C LEU A 292 4.34 0.04 19.69
N SER A 293 3.90 -1.22 19.77
CA SER A 293 3.70 -2.11 18.61
C SER A 293 2.34 -2.79 18.71
N LEU A 294 1.56 -2.71 17.64
CA LEU A 294 0.27 -3.41 17.51
C LEU A 294 0.40 -4.74 16.77
N SER A 295 1.61 -5.29 16.65
CA SER A 295 1.85 -6.55 15.94
C SER A 295 1.17 -7.77 16.58
N PHE A 296 0.81 -7.72 17.86
CA PHE A 296 0.08 -8.76 18.57
C PHE A 296 -1.40 -8.86 18.16
N VAL A 297 -1.95 -7.84 17.51
CA VAL A 297 -3.38 -7.79 17.12
C VAL A 297 -3.76 -8.98 16.24
N SER A 298 -2.87 -9.47 15.36
CA SER A 298 -3.14 -10.66 14.56
C SER A 298 -3.44 -11.89 15.43
N GLN A 299 -2.67 -12.09 16.50
CA GLN A 299 -2.86 -13.21 17.45
C GLN A 299 -4.15 -13.04 18.26
N VAL A 300 -4.50 -11.81 18.67
CA VAL A 300 -5.80 -11.51 19.32
C VAL A 300 -6.97 -11.85 18.42
N ARG A 301 -6.88 -11.50 17.13
CA ARG A 301 -7.90 -11.89 16.13
C ARG A 301 -8.05 -13.40 16.02
N ASP A 302 -6.95 -14.16 16.10
CA ASP A 302 -6.98 -15.63 16.09
C ASP A 302 -7.68 -16.22 17.32
N LEU A 303 -7.53 -15.63 18.51
CA LEU A 303 -8.28 -16.02 19.70
C LEU A 303 -9.80 -15.87 19.50
N LEU A 304 -10.22 -14.82 18.82
CA LEU A 304 -11.63 -14.47 18.57
C LEU A 304 -12.21 -15.12 17.28
N ARG A 305 -11.43 -15.90 16.53
CA ARG A 305 -11.80 -16.44 15.20
C ARG A 305 -13.09 -17.26 15.18
N LYS A 306 -13.47 -17.84 16.31
CA LYS A 306 -14.71 -18.62 16.44
C LYS A 306 -15.95 -17.73 16.44
N ASN A 307 -15.87 -16.50 16.94
CA ASN A 307 -16.97 -15.54 16.93
C ASN A 307 -17.01 -14.76 15.61
N ARG A 308 -17.74 -15.30 14.63
CA ARG A 308 -17.81 -14.74 13.29
C ARG A 308 -18.42 -13.35 13.21
N SER A 309 -19.23 -12.93 14.17
CA SER A 309 -19.85 -11.60 14.21
C SER A 309 -18.82 -10.47 14.39
N LEU A 310 -17.63 -10.79 14.89
CA LEU A 310 -16.53 -9.85 15.10
C LEU A 310 -15.68 -9.61 13.84
N PHE A 311 -15.99 -10.27 12.73
CA PHE A 311 -15.31 -10.18 11.46
C PHE A 311 -16.27 -9.81 10.33
N TYR A 312 -15.73 -9.24 9.25
CA TYR A 312 -16.51 -9.14 8.02
C TYR A 312 -16.95 -10.53 7.53
N PRO A 313 -18.17 -10.66 6.98
CA PRO A 313 -18.61 -11.90 6.37
C PRO A 313 -17.58 -12.37 5.32
N ARG A 314 -17.23 -13.66 5.34
CA ARG A 314 -16.29 -14.20 4.34
C ARG A 314 -16.87 -14.00 2.94
N ARG A 315 -16.08 -13.40 2.07
CA ARG A 315 -16.37 -13.24 0.65
C ARG A 315 -15.34 -14.03 -0.17
N VAL A 316 -15.77 -14.63 -1.23
CA VAL A 316 -14.93 -15.42 -2.15
C VAL A 316 -15.10 -14.83 -3.54
N PRO A 317 -14.01 -14.56 -4.28
CA PRO A 317 -14.10 -14.11 -5.67
C PRO A 317 -14.93 -15.08 -6.51
N GLN A 318 -15.84 -14.56 -7.31
CA GLN A 318 -16.81 -15.33 -8.09
C GLN A 318 -16.31 -15.58 -9.52
N ARG A 319 -16.93 -16.54 -10.22
CA ARG A 319 -16.74 -16.71 -11.67
C ARG A 319 -17.27 -15.48 -12.41
N SER A 320 -16.57 -15.07 -13.48
CA SER A 320 -17.03 -13.98 -14.34
C SER A 320 -18.12 -14.48 -15.28
N ALA A 321 -19.22 -13.74 -15.38
CA ALA A 321 -20.31 -14.07 -16.29
C ALA A 321 -19.93 -14.03 -17.78
N ASN A 322 -18.86 -13.38 -18.12
CA ASN A 322 -18.42 -13.19 -19.51
C ASN A 322 -17.28 -14.14 -19.91
N ILE A 323 -16.93 -15.11 -19.05
CA ILE A 323 -15.85 -16.07 -19.28
C ILE A 323 -16.37 -17.48 -18.98
N ASP A 324 -16.21 -18.38 -19.96
CA ASP A 324 -16.51 -19.80 -19.82
C ASP A 324 -15.22 -20.53 -19.40
N ASP A 325 -15.18 -21.01 -18.17
CA ASP A 325 -14.00 -21.69 -17.60
C ASP A 325 -13.70 -23.06 -18.26
N HIS A 326 -14.63 -23.60 -19.06
CA HIS A 326 -14.51 -24.88 -19.74
C HIS A 326 -14.03 -24.75 -21.19
N ARG A 327 -13.84 -23.53 -21.68
CA ARG A 327 -13.38 -23.26 -23.04
C ARG A 327 -12.02 -22.59 -23.05
N SER A 328 -11.28 -22.80 -24.14
CA SER A 328 -10.01 -22.14 -24.41
C SER A 328 -10.11 -20.63 -24.15
N MET A 329 -9.27 -20.11 -23.24
CA MET A 329 -9.17 -18.68 -22.96
C MET A 329 -8.66 -17.91 -24.18
N ILE A 330 -7.70 -18.48 -24.90
CA ILE A 330 -7.15 -17.91 -26.13
C ILE A 330 -8.27 -17.70 -27.15
N ALA A 331 -9.08 -18.72 -27.43
CA ALA A 331 -10.19 -18.64 -28.38
C ALA A 331 -11.26 -17.62 -27.95
N GLN A 332 -11.55 -17.54 -26.66
CA GLN A 332 -12.50 -16.57 -26.13
C GLN A 332 -12.01 -15.13 -26.30
N ILE A 333 -10.71 -14.87 -26.02
CA ILE A 333 -10.12 -13.53 -26.15
C ILE A 333 -10.01 -13.11 -27.63
N GLN A 334 -9.70 -14.05 -28.51
CA GLN A 334 -9.68 -13.79 -29.97
C GLN A 334 -11.05 -13.36 -30.51
N LYS A 335 -12.12 -13.90 -29.92
CA LYS A 335 -13.49 -13.56 -30.32
C LYS A 335 -13.95 -12.21 -29.79
N LYS A 336 -13.59 -11.86 -28.55
CA LYS A 336 -14.00 -10.64 -27.86
C LYS A 336 -13.07 -10.39 -26.68
N ASP A 337 -12.81 -9.10 -26.38
CA ASP A 337 -12.06 -8.69 -25.19
C ASP A 337 -12.67 -9.29 -23.91
N ARG A 338 -11.82 -9.70 -22.96
CA ARG A 338 -12.22 -10.22 -21.64
C ARG A 338 -11.76 -9.27 -20.55
N PHE A 339 -12.60 -9.16 -19.52
CA PHE A 339 -12.38 -8.21 -18.45
C PHE A 339 -12.71 -8.85 -17.09
N LEU A 340 -11.80 -8.66 -16.13
CA LEU A 340 -11.98 -9.09 -14.75
C LEU A 340 -11.92 -7.90 -13.80
N SER A 341 -12.74 -7.94 -12.76
CA SER A 341 -12.79 -6.94 -11.70
C SER A 341 -12.52 -7.60 -10.34
N PHE A 342 -11.31 -7.45 -9.84
CA PHE A 342 -10.91 -7.95 -8.53
C PHE A 342 -11.42 -7.01 -7.42
N PRO A 343 -11.66 -7.52 -6.19
CA PRO A 343 -11.63 -8.92 -5.74
C PRO A 343 -12.97 -9.65 -5.97
N PHE A 344 -13.90 -9.04 -6.73
CA PHE A 344 -15.25 -9.55 -6.93
C PHE A 344 -15.27 -10.79 -7.82
N GLU A 345 -14.41 -10.79 -8.84
CA GLU A 345 -14.19 -11.91 -9.75
C GLU A 345 -12.81 -12.55 -9.52
N SER A 346 -12.71 -13.85 -9.83
CA SER A 346 -11.50 -14.65 -9.62
C SER A 346 -10.41 -14.33 -10.65
N ILE A 347 -9.15 -14.42 -10.23
CA ILE A 347 -7.97 -14.34 -11.11
C ILE A 347 -7.78 -15.61 -11.95
N ARG A 348 -8.53 -16.70 -11.64
CA ARG A 348 -8.38 -18.01 -12.29
C ARG A 348 -8.37 -17.95 -13.82
N PRO A 349 -9.24 -17.17 -14.51
CA PRO A 349 -9.20 -17.10 -15.98
C PRO A 349 -7.86 -16.60 -16.54
N PHE A 350 -7.17 -15.70 -15.83
CA PHE A 350 -5.84 -15.25 -16.25
C PHE A 350 -4.77 -16.35 -16.01
N LEU A 351 -4.87 -17.11 -14.91
CA LEU A 351 -4.01 -18.28 -14.69
C LEU A 351 -4.23 -19.34 -15.77
N ASN A 352 -5.49 -19.63 -16.12
CA ASN A 352 -5.83 -20.57 -17.20
C ASN A 352 -5.25 -20.11 -18.55
N LEU A 353 -5.28 -18.79 -18.83
CA LEU A 353 -4.65 -18.24 -20.03
C LEU A 353 -3.14 -18.50 -20.06
N LEU A 354 -2.44 -18.35 -18.93
CA LEU A 354 -0.99 -18.59 -18.87
C LEU A 354 -0.65 -20.08 -19.05
N HIS A 355 -1.37 -20.98 -18.41
CA HIS A 355 -1.21 -22.44 -18.58
C HIS A 355 -1.49 -22.86 -20.02
N GLU A 356 -2.64 -22.41 -20.58
CA GLU A 356 -2.98 -22.70 -21.99
C GLU A 356 -1.88 -22.17 -22.95
N ALA A 357 -1.35 -20.97 -22.68
CA ALA A 357 -0.27 -20.40 -23.47
C ALA A 357 1.04 -21.19 -23.35
N GLY A 358 1.31 -21.78 -22.20
CA GLY A 358 2.46 -22.67 -21.99
C GLY A 358 2.37 -23.96 -22.80
N GLU A 359 1.17 -24.48 -23.01
CA GLU A 359 0.91 -25.73 -23.71
C GLU A 359 0.65 -25.57 -25.23
N ASP A 360 0.05 -24.42 -25.66
CA ASP A 360 -0.35 -24.18 -27.05
C ASP A 360 0.88 -24.21 -28.00
N PRO A 361 0.95 -25.17 -28.99
CA PRO A 361 2.08 -25.23 -29.91
C PRO A 361 2.24 -23.99 -30.80
N HIS A 362 1.22 -23.19 -30.96
CA HIS A 362 1.27 -21.94 -31.73
C HIS A 362 1.84 -20.78 -30.94
N VAL A 363 1.91 -20.86 -29.61
CA VAL A 363 2.55 -19.83 -28.78
C VAL A 363 4.06 -19.98 -28.89
N VAL A 364 4.72 -18.88 -29.28
CA VAL A 364 6.18 -18.82 -29.46
C VAL A 364 6.87 -18.08 -28.33
N SER A 365 6.21 -17.07 -27.74
CA SER A 365 6.79 -16.35 -26.62
C SER A 365 5.75 -15.81 -25.63
N ILE A 366 6.16 -15.69 -24.37
CA ILE A 366 5.42 -15.02 -23.31
C ILE A 366 6.34 -13.99 -22.67
N LYS A 367 5.93 -12.71 -22.70
CA LYS A 367 6.67 -11.61 -22.09
C LYS A 367 5.85 -10.98 -20.98
N MET A 368 6.44 -10.73 -19.80
CA MET A 368 5.71 -10.27 -18.62
C MET A 368 6.53 -9.34 -17.74
N THR A 369 5.87 -8.33 -17.15
CA THR A 369 6.49 -7.44 -16.14
C THR A 369 6.04 -7.85 -14.75
N LEU A 370 6.96 -8.06 -13.81
CA LEU A 370 6.68 -8.40 -12.42
C LEU A 370 7.22 -7.33 -11.46
N TYR A 371 6.37 -6.88 -10.53
CA TYR A 371 6.73 -5.87 -9.54
C TYR A 371 6.66 -6.41 -8.10
N ARG A 372 5.53 -6.97 -7.71
CA ARG A 372 5.30 -7.64 -6.41
C ARG A 372 4.63 -8.97 -6.66
N VAL A 373 5.29 -10.02 -6.27
CA VAL A 373 4.88 -11.40 -6.52
C VAL A 373 4.51 -12.08 -5.20
N ALA A 374 3.54 -12.98 -5.21
CA ALA A 374 3.21 -13.78 -4.03
C ALA A 374 4.37 -14.73 -3.68
N THR A 375 4.53 -15.05 -2.39
CA THR A 375 5.58 -15.98 -1.93
C THR A 375 5.45 -17.37 -2.59
N ASN A 376 4.20 -17.81 -2.86
CA ASN A 376 3.89 -19.03 -3.60
C ASN A 376 3.03 -18.63 -4.82
N SER A 377 3.67 -18.11 -5.87
CA SER A 377 2.97 -17.54 -7.02
C SER A 377 2.72 -18.57 -8.10
N LYS A 378 1.44 -18.86 -8.36
CA LYS A 378 1.00 -19.69 -9.48
C LYS A 378 1.29 -19.06 -10.84
N ILE A 379 1.35 -17.72 -10.89
CA ILE A 379 1.72 -16.97 -12.10
C ILE A 379 3.17 -17.28 -12.47
N VAL A 380 4.09 -17.27 -11.50
CA VAL A 380 5.50 -17.58 -11.74
C VAL A 380 5.66 -19.07 -12.07
N GLU A 381 4.93 -19.96 -11.39
CA GLU A 381 4.92 -21.40 -11.71
C GLU A 381 4.48 -21.63 -13.17
N ALA A 382 3.43 -20.96 -13.65
CA ALA A 382 2.99 -21.08 -15.04
C ALA A 382 4.01 -20.52 -16.05
N LEU A 383 4.80 -19.49 -15.69
CA LEU A 383 5.89 -19.01 -16.55
C LEU A 383 7.06 -19.99 -16.61
N ILE A 384 7.40 -20.64 -15.50
CA ILE A 384 8.40 -21.70 -15.43
C ILE A 384 7.98 -22.86 -16.31
N GLU A 385 6.75 -23.36 -16.14
CA GLU A 385 6.19 -24.44 -16.96
C GLU A 385 6.21 -24.12 -18.47
N ALA A 386 5.87 -22.88 -18.83
CA ALA A 386 5.95 -22.44 -20.21
C ALA A 386 7.38 -22.47 -20.77
N ALA A 387 8.38 -22.05 -19.99
CA ALA A 387 9.79 -22.12 -20.39
C ALA A 387 10.27 -23.57 -20.55
N GLU A 388 9.91 -24.45 -19.62
CA GLU A 388 10.21 -25.89 -19.68
C GLU A 388 9.53 -26.55 -20.90
N ASN A 389 8.37 -26.08 -21.33
CA ASN A 389 7.68 -26.48 -22.56
C ASN A 389 8.28 -25.85 -23.84
N GLY A 390 9.44 -25.18 -23.72
CA GLY A 390 10.18 -24.62 -24.86
C GLY A 390 9.70 -23.28 -25.38
N LYS A 391 8.86 -22.53 -24.63
CA LYS A 391 8.47 -21.17 -25.01
C LYS A 391 9.59 -20.18 -24.69
N ASP A 392 9.73 -19.13 -25.51
CA ASP A 392 10.62 -18.01 -25.22
C ASP A 392 9.95 -17.12 -24.15
N VAL A 393 10.31 -17.34 -22.86
CA VAL A 393 9.75 -16.60 -21.73
C VAL A 393 10.70 -15.49 -21.31
N VAL A 394 10.22 -14.24 -21.39
CA VAL A 394 10.96 -13.04 -20.97
C VAL A 394 10.25 -12.39 -19.81
N VAL A 395 10.91 -12.29 -18.67
CA VAL A 395 10.34 -11.70 -17.47
C VAL A 395 11.16 -10.51 -17.01
N LEU A 396 10.52 -9.35 -16.96
CA LEU A 396 11.12 -8.18 -16.36
C LEU A 396 10.74 -8.12 -14.88
N VAL A 397 11.74 -8.28 -13.99
CA VAL A 397 11.57 -8.30 -12.53
C VAL A 397 12.10 -6.99 -11.95
N GLU A 398 11.26 -6.20 -11.28
CA GLU A 398 11.68 -4.99 -10.57
C GLU A 398 12.18 -5.36 -9.17
N LEU A 399 13.49 -5.45 -8.98
CA LEU A 399 14.11 -5.79 -7.69
C LEU A 399 14.00 -4.65 -6.65
N ARG A 400 13.81 -3.40 -7.09
CA ARG A 400 13.66 -2.22 -6.20
C ARG A 400 12.22 -2.02 -5.70
N ALA A 401 11.39 -3.10 -5.69
CA ALA A 401 10.06 -3.08 -5.08
C ALA A 401 10.20 -3.08 -3.55
N ARG A 402 10.09 -1.90 -2.90
CA ARG A 402 10.34 -1.71 -1.47
C ARG A 402 9.60 -2.74 -0.61
N PHE A 403 10.34 -3.39 0.30
CA PHE A 403 9.90 -4.43 1.25
C PHE A 403 9.55 -5.79 0.63
N ASP A 404 9.68 -5.96 -0.69
CA ASP A 404 9.50 -7.24 -1.40
C ASP A 404 10.79 -7.68 -2.12
N GLU A 405 11.90 -6.97 -1.90
CA GLU A 405 13.17 -7.19 -2.60
C GLU A 405 13.69 -8.63 -2.43
N GLU A 406 13.71 -9.15 -1.20
CA GLU A 406 14.20 -10.51 -0.90
C GLU A 406 13.36 -11.57 -1.64
N ASN A 407 12.03 -11.42 -1.66
CA ASN A 407 11.13 -12.33 -2.36
C ASN A 407 11.31 -12.26 -3.89
N ASN A 408 11.51 -11.06 -4.44
CA ASN A 408 11.72 -10.89 -5.87
C ASN A 408 13.09 -11.44 -6.32
N ILE A 409 14.14 -11.34 -5.49
CA ILE A 409 15.44 -11.96 -5.72
C ILE A 409 15.30 -13.48 -5.81
N GLU A 410 14.58 -14.11 -4.89
CA GLU A 410 14.40 -15.57 -4.88
C GLU A 410 13.63 -16.05 -6.12
N TRP A 411 12.54 -15.38 -6.49
CA TRP A 411 11.78 -15.73 -7.69
C TRP A 411 12.59 -15.52 -8.98
N SER A 412 13.41 -14.48 -9.05
CA SER A 412 14.26 -14.25 -10.23
C SER A 412 15.25 -15.40 -10.46
N ARG A 413 15.82 -15.96 -9.36
CA ARG A 413 16.70 -17.12 -9.44
C ARG A 413 15.99 -18.35 -9.99
N ARG A 414 14.81 -18.68 -9.47
CA ARG A 414 14.01 -19.82 -9.92
C ARG A 414 13.59 -19.71 -11.39
N LEU A 415 13.23 -18.52 -11.84
CA LEU A 415 12.90 -18.26 -13.25
C LEU A 415 14.11 -18.47 -14.16
N GLU A 416 15.31 -17.99 -13.78
CA GLU A 416 16.53 -18.20 -14.55
C GLU A 416 16.92 -19.67 -14.63
N GLU A 417 16.83 -20.41 -13.52
CA GLU A 417 17.11 -21.85 -13.46
C GLU A 417 16.19 -22.66 -14.38
N ALA A 418 14.95 -22.19 -14.59
CA ALA A 418 13.99 -22.79 -15.53
C ALA A 418 14.18 -22.36 -16.99
N GLY A 419 15.19 -21.54 -17.30
CA GLY A 419 15.50 -21.08 -18.65
C GLY A 419 14.74 -19.83 -19.10
N CYS A 420 14.05 -19.10 -18.21
CA CYS A 420 13.48 -17.80 -18.53
C CYS A 420 14.57 -16.74 -18.68
N ARG A 421 14.39 -15.83 -19.64
CA ARG A 421 15.26 -14.63 -19.74
C ARG A 421 14.78 -13.56 -18.77
N ILE A 422 15.65 -13.18 -17.84
CA ILE A 422 15.32 -12.16 -16.81
C ILE A 422 15.95 -10.83 -17.17
N ILE A 423 15.18 -9.75 -16.95
CA ILE A 423 15.61 -8.37 -17.06
C ILE A 423 15.39 -7.70 -15.71
N TYR A 424 16.40 -7.12 -15.11
CA TYR A 424 16.37 -6.51 -13.78
C TYR A 424 16.06 -5.00 -13.83
N GLY A 425 14.93 -4.64 -14.45
CA GLY A 425 14.50 -3.25 -14.54
C GLY A 425 15.27 -2.43 -15.58
N LEU A 426 15.29 -1.13 -15.37
CA LEU A 426 15.99 -0.12 -16.19
C LEU A 426 16.81 0.78 -15.28
N ASP A 427 17.93 1.30 -15.81
CA ASP A 427 18.71 2.33 -15.12
C ASP A 427 17.83 3.57 -14.90
N ASN A 428 17.89 4.13 -13.69
CA ASN A 428 17.18 5.36 -13.29
C ASN A 428 15.65 5.34 -13.41
N LEU A 429 15.02 4.24 -13.85
CA LEU A 429 13.58 4.09 -13.96
C LEU A 429 13.10 2.80 -13.27
N LYS A 430 12.02 2.89 -12.48
CA LYS A 430 11.35 1.71 -11.94
C LYS A 430 10.27 1.22 -12.90
N VAL A 431 10.26 -0.07 -13.18
CA VAL A 431 9.20 -0.66 -14.00
C VAL A 431 8.03 -1.05 -13.11
N HIS A 432 6.91 -0.35 -13.27
CA HIS A 432 5.71 -0.57 -12.46
C HIS A 432 4.49 -0.95 -13.31
N SER A 433 4.65 -1.12 -14.61
CA SER A 433 3.59 -1.61 -15.52
C SER A 433 3.12 -3.01 -15.13
N LYS A 434 1.89 -3.34 -15.50
CA LYS A 434 1.30 -4.67 -15.38
C LYS A 434 0.88 -5.06 -16.79
N LEU A 435 1.82 -5.67 -17.51
CA LEU A 435 1.71 -6.00 -18.92
C LEU A 435 2.18 -7.44 -19.13
N CYS A 436 1.33 -8.23 -19.78
CA CYS A 436 1.67 -9.57 -20.28
C CYS A 436 1.36 -9.60 -21.78
N LEU A 437 2.31 -10.13 -22.58
CA LEU A 437 2.17 -10.29 -24.01
C LEU A 437 2.45 -11.75 -24.39
N ILE A 438 1.47 -12.41 -24.97
CA ILE A 438 1.58 -13.75 -25.53
C ILE A 438 1.62 -13.60 -27.07
N THR A 439 2.69 -14.07 -27.70
CA THR A 439 2.87 -14.03 -29.16
C THR A 439 2.61 -15.42 -29.73
N ARG A 440 1.73 -15.49 -30.73
CA ARG A 440 1.37 -16.72 -31.43
C ARG A 440 1.79 -16.60 -32.90
N LYS A 441 2.23 -17.73 -33.47
CA LYS A 441 2.60 -17.86 -34.87
C LYS A 441 1.87 -19.05 -35.50
N ILE A 442 1.08 -18.79 -36.53
CA ILE A 442 0.38 -19.83 -37.31
C ILE A 442 0.79 -19.65 -38.76
N GLY A 443 1.60 -20.56 -39.28
CA GLY A 443 2.24 -20.35 -40.57
C GLY A 443 3.11 -19.09 -40.60
N ASN A 444 2.79 -18.16 -41.50
CA ASN A 444 3.47 -16.85 -41.57
C ASN A 444 2.73 -15.73 -40.83
N SER A 445 1.59 -16.00 -40.22
CA SER A 445 0.80 -15.00 -39.50
C SER A 445 1.21 -14.94 -38.02
N ILE A 446 1.43 -13.74 -37.52
CA ILE A 446 1.69 -13.44 -36.11
C ILE A 446 0.43 -12.80 -35.53
N SER A 447 0.03 -13.27 -34.36
CA SER A 447 -1.05 -12.69 -33.58
C SER A 447 -0.63 -12.53 -32.13
N TYR A 448 -1.32 -11.64 -31.41
CA TYR A 448 -1.01 -11.29 -30.05
C TYR A 448 -2.21 -11.49 -29.15
N ILE A 449 -1.93 -11.87 -27.88
CA ILE A 449 -2.86 -11.70 -26.79
C ILE A 449 -2.15 -10.82 -25.76
N THR A 450 -2.76 -9.70 -25.42
CA THR A 450 -2.21 -8.72 -24.50
C THR A 450 -3.10 -8.66 -23.27
N GLN A 451 -2.50 -8.80 -22.10
CA GLN A 451 -3.19 -8.49 -20.85
C GLN A 451 -2.59 -7.22 -20.25
N VAL A 452 -3.47 -6.29 -19.84
CA VAL A 452 -3.11 -5.06 -19.14
C VAL A 452 -3.88 -5.00 -17.83
N GLY A 453 -3.15 -4.82 -16.72
CA GLY A 453 -3.73 -4.76 -15.39
C GLY A 453 -3.51 -3.40 -14.71
N THR A 454 -4.42 -3.04 -13.78
CA THR A 454 -4.21 -1.92 -12.87
C THR A 454 -3.42 -2.33 -11.64
N GLY A 455 -3.50 -3.60 -11.23
CA GLY A 455 -2.88 -4.19 -10.05
C GLY A 455 -1.77 -5.21 -10.33
N ASN A 456 -0.97 -5.50 -9.32
CA ASN A 456 0.14 -6.42 -9.42
C ASN A 456 -0.31 -7.86 -9.73
N TYR A 457 0.58 -8.63 -10.33
CA TYR A 457 0.44 -10.06 -10.53
C TYR A 457 0.68 -10.82 -9.22
N ASN A 458 -0.32 -10.80 -8.35
CA ASN A 458 -0.23 -11.39 -7.01
C ASN A 458 -1.62 -11.90 -6.60
N GLU A 459 -1.76 -13.20 -6.47
CA GLU A 459 -3.01 -13.90 -6.23
C GLU A 459 -3.64 -13.48 -4.89
N LYS A 460 -2.82 -13.26 -3.85
CA LYS A 460 -3.31 -12.85 -2.53
C LYS A 460 -3.86 -11.42 -2.55
N THR A 461 -3.17 -10.51 -3.24
CA THR A 461 -3.65 -9.13 -3.33
C THR A 461 -4.88 -9.00 -4.22
N SER A 462 -5.06 -9.90 -5.21
CA SER A 462 -6.27 -9.93 -6.03
C SER A 462 -7.54 -10.28 -5.25
N GLU A 463 -7.43 -10.81 -4.02
CA GLU A 463 -8.56 -11.10 -3.13
C GLU A 463 -8.90 -9.95 -2.18
N ILE A 464 -8.02 -8.94 -2.06
CA ILE A 464 -8.16 -7.85 -1.08
C ILE A 464 -7.99 -6.44 -1.65
N TYR A 465 -7.58 -6.31 -2.92
CA TYR A 465 -7.44 -5.03 -3.63
C TYR A 465 -8.47 -4.93 -4.75
N THR A 466 -9.06 -3.76 -4.94
CA THR A 466 -9.85 -3.53 -6.14
C THR A 466 -8.92 -3.24 -7.30
N ASP A 467 -8.96 -4.09 -8.34
CA ASP A 467 -8.16 -3.93 -9.54
C ASP A 467 -8.91 -4.44 -10.78
N TYR A 468 -8.44 -4.02 -11.95
CA TYR A 468 -8.97 -4.44 -13.24
C TYR A 468 -7.92 -5.18 -14.06
N SER A 469 -8.36 -6.13 -14.87
CA SER A 469 -7.56 -6.87 -15.81
C SER A 469 -8.29 -6.97 -17.15
N LEU A 470 -7.71 -6.36 -18.19
CA LEU A 470 -8.16 -6.46 -19.58
C LEU A 470 -7.32 -7.48 -20.32
N MET A 471 -7.95 -8.40 -21.04
CA MET A 471 -7.30 -9.34 -21.96
C MET A 471 -7.88 -9.12 -23.36
N THR A 472 -7.03 -8.81 -24.32
CA THR A 472 -7.42 -8.44 -25.68
C THR A 472 -6.54 -9.11 -26.74
N ALA A 473 -7.11 -9.42 -27.88
CA ALA A 473 -6.39 -9.90 -29.08
C ALA A 473 -6.26 -8.83 -30.16
N ARG A 474 -6.51 -7.55 -29.85
CA ARG A 474 -6.41 -6.46 -30.81
C ARG A 474 -4.99 -6.30 -31.30
N PRO A 475 -4.76 -6.39 -32.63
CA PRO A 475 -3.41 -6.35 -33.19
C PRO A 475 -2.66 -5.06 -32.86
N GLU A 476 -3.33 -3.92 -32.89
CA GLU A 476 -2.74 -2.60 -32.60
C GLU A 476 -2.19 -2.52 -31.17
N ILE A 477 -2.92 -3.06 -30.19
CA ILE A 477 -2.49 -3.13 -28.79
C ILE A 477 -1.31 -4.10 -28.64
N GLY A 478 -1.40 -5.27 -29.30
CA GLY A 478 -0.34 -6.29 -29.26
C GLY A 478 0.98 -5.81 -29.91
N MET A 479 0.90 -5.12 -31.03
CA MET A 479 2.07 -4.54 -31.70
C MET A 479 2.75 -3.48 -30.82
N GLU A 480 1.99 -2.59 -30.19
CA GLU A 480 2.57 -1.59 -29.28
C GLU A 480 3.14 -2.24 -28.02
N ALA A 481 2.46 -3.22 -27.42
CA ALA A 481 2.99 -3.99 -26.29
C ALA A 481 4.31 -4.70 -26.68
N SER A 482 4.41 -5.25 -27.89
CA SER A 482 5.64 -5.84 -28.40
C SER A 482 6.77 -4.80 -28.51
N ARG A 483 6.47 -3.60 -29.02
CA ARG A 483 7.43 -2.49 -29.08
C ARG A 483 7.88 -2.03 -27.69
N VAL A 484 6.97 -1.97 -26.72
CA VAL A 484 7.30 -1.67 -25.32
C VAL A 484 8.28 -2.71 -24.77
N PHE A 485 7.98 -4.01 -24.88
CA PHE A 485 8.89 -5.06 -24.41
C PHE A 485 10.23 -5.03 -25.13
N ASN A 486 10.26 -4.82 -26.45
CA ASN A 486 11.52 -4.75 -27.18
C ASN A 486 12.40 -3.57 -26.73
N ALA A 487 11.80 -2.39 -26.45
CA ALA A 487 12.53 -1.28 -25.87
C ALA A 487 13.07 -1.61 -24.48
N LEU A 488 12.24 -2.20 -23.60
CA LEU A 488 12.65 -2.61 -22.25
C LEU A 488 13.79 -3.65 -22.29
N CYS A 489 13.74 -4.61 -23.23
CA CYS A 489 14.82 -5.60 -23.41
C CYS A 489 16.15 -4.98 -23.84
N MET A 490 16.11 -3.79 -24.45
CA MET A 490 17.31 -3.03 -24.85
C MET A 490 17.73 -1.98 -23.82
N GLY A 491 17.16 -2.01 -22.60
CA GLY A 491 17.42 -0.99 -21.59
C GLY A 491 16.86 0.40 -21.92
N GLN A 492 15.86 0.48 -22.79
CA GLN A 492 15.29 1.73 -23.31
C GLN A 492 13.80 1.85 -22.99
N THR A 493 13.25 3.05 -23.21
CA THR A 493 11.81 3.33 -23.15
C THR A 493 11.28 3.78 -24.49
N ILE A 494 10.01 3.44 -24.76
CA ILE A 494 9.34 3.85 -25.99
C ILE A 494 9.03 5.36 -25.95
N LYS A 495 9.31 6.06 -27.04
CA LYS A 495 9.13 7.53 -27.13
C LYS A 495 7.77 7.95 -27.68
N HIS A 496 7.08 7.06 -28.39
CA HIS A 496 5.79 7.35 -29.01
C HIS A 496 4.91 6.09 -29.04
N THR A 497 3.66 6.25 -28.62
CA THR A 497 2.58 5.29 -28.74
C THR A 497 1.33 5.99 -29.27
N GLU A 498 0.50 5.27 -29.98
CA GLU A 498 -0.76 5.78 -30.53
C GLU A 498 -1.96 5.31 -29.68
N TYR A 499 -1.90 4.06 -29.19
CA TYR A 499 -3.00 3.40 -28.49
C TYR A 499 -2.74 3.29 -26.99
N LEU A 500 -1.58 2.77 -26.59
CA LEU A 500 -1.25 2.60 -25.18
C LEU A 500 -0.76 3.92 -24.55
N LEU A 501 -1.16 4.15 -23.32
CA LEU A 501 -0.59 5.22 -22.50
C LEU A 501 0.67 4.70 -21.82
N VAL A 502 1.86 5.10 -22.28
CA VAL A 502 3.14 4.61 -21.76
C VAL A 502 3.97 5.76 -21.19
N SER A 503 4.35 5.67 -19.90
CA SER A 503 5.33 6.59 -19.32
C SER A 503 6.75 6.02 -19.45
N PRO A 504 7.76 6.91 -19.41
CA PRO A 504 7.76 8.33 -19.05
C PRO A 504 7.41 9.32 -20.19
N HIS A 505 7.28 8.91 -21.44
CA HIS A 505 7.24 9.86 -22.56
C HIS A 505 5.82 10.17 -23.10
N CYS A 506 4.91 9.20 -23.09
CA CYS A 506 3.63 9.35 -23.79
C CYS A 506 2.45 9.62 -22.84
N LEU A 507 2.40 8.97 -21.66
CA LEU A 507 1.22 8.98 -20.79
C LEU A 507 0.76 10.38 -20.39
N GLN A 508 1.67 11.23 -19.89
CA GLN A 508 1.33 12.56 -19.37
C GLN A 508 0.78 13.44 -20.49
N ASN A 509 1.41 13.43 -21.66
CA ASN A 509 1.01 14.25 -22.81
C ASN A 509 -0.36 13.80 -23.35
N HIS A 510 -0.56 12.49 -23.57
CA HIS A 510 -1.85 11.98 -24.05
C HIS A 510 -3.00 12.29 -23.07
N VAL A 511 -2.75 12.22 -21.77
CA VAL A 511 -3.75 12.61 -20.75
C VAL A 511 -4.05 14.10 -20.84
N ALA A 512 -3.02 14.95 -20.98
CA ALA A 512 -3.19 16.39 -21.10
C ALA A 512 -3.97 16.74 -22.37
N ASP A 513 -3.64 16.13 -23.52
CA ASP A 513 -4.35 16.32 -24.79
C ASP A 513 -5.85 15.95 -24.65
N ARG A 514 -6.17 14.88 -23.94
CA ARG A 514 -7.58 14.51 -23.67
C ARG A 514 -8.29 15.51 -22.78
N ILE A 515 -7.63 16.08 -21.79
CA ILE A 515 -8.18 17.16 -20.96
C ILE A 515 -8.43 18.40 -21.85
N ASP A 516 -7.50 18.76 -22.74
CA ASP A 516 -7.65 19.89 -23.65
C ASP A 516 -8.84 19.72 -24.61
N VAL A 517 -9.09 18.50 -25.10
CA VAL A 517 -10.30 18.20 -25.89
C VAL A 517 -11.58 18.51 -25.09
N GLU A 518 -11.63 18.14 -23.81
CA GLU A 518 -12.81 18.44 -22.97
C GLU A 518 -12.93 19.95 -22.67
N ILE A 519 -11.81 20.65 -22.51
CA ILE A 519 -11.80 22.12 -22.38
C ILE A 519 -12.40 22.79 -23.61
N GLU A 520 -11.99 22.38 -24.82
CA GLU A 520 -12.52 22.96 -26.08
C GLU A 520 -14.02 22.64 -26.27
N LYS A 521 -14.48 21.42 -25.89
CA LYS A 521 -15.91 21.10 -25.88
C LYS A 521 -16.70 22.03 -24.94
N ALA A 522 -16.20 22.25 -23.72
CA ALA A 522 -16.85 23.12 -22.76
C ALA A 522 -16.92 24.57 -23.26
N LYS A 523 -15.83 25.11 -23.82
CA LYS A 523 -15.79 26.44 -24.45
C LYS A 523 -16.79 26.57 -25.61
N ALA A 524 -17.00 25.48 -26.34
CA ALA A 524 -17.98 25.42 -27.42
C ALA A 524 -19.42 25.18 -26.94
N GLY A 525 -19.70 25.16 -25.62
CA GLY A 525 -21.01 24.91 -25.04
C GLY A 525 -21.48 23.47 -25.20
N GLN A 526 -20.59 22.54 -25.50
CA GLN A 526 -20.88 21.11 -25.61
C GLN A 526 -20.72 20.41 -24.26
N PRO A 527 -21.42 19.29 -24.01
CA PRO A 527 -21.22 18.50 -22.81
C PRO A 527 -19.77 18.03 -22.68
N ALA A 528 -19.11 18.43 -21.61
CA ALA A 528 -17.72 18.08 -21.29
C ALA A 528 -17.64 17.43 -19.91
N TYR A 529 -16.90 16.33 -19.82
CA TYR A 529 -16.81 15.53 -18.60
C TYR A 529 -15.46 14.82 -18.44
N ILE A 530 -14.93 14.86 -17.23
CA ILE A 530 -13.76 14.07 -16.82
C ILE A 530 -14.11 13.24 -15.58
N GLY A 531 -13.94 11.93 -15.69
CA GLY A 531 -14.01 10.99 -14.57
C GLY A 531 -12.62 10.42 -14.26
N LEU A 532 -12.17 10.51 -13.03
CA LEU A 532 -10.84 10.02 -12.64
C LEU A 532 -10.91 9.18 -11.38
N LYS A 533 -10.41 7.96 -11.44
CA LYS A 533 -10.09 7.18 -10.23
C LYS A 533 -8.61 6.87 -10.21
N VAL A 534 -7.93 7.31 -9.14
CA VAL A 534 -6.51 7.04 -8.89
C VAL A 534 -6.26 6.90 -7.39
N ASN A 535 -5.13 6.29 -7.01
CA ASN A 535 -4.77 6.25 -5.60
C ASN A 535 -4.23 7.60 -5.12
N SER A 536 -3.50 8.30 -5.99
CA SER A 536 -2.87 9.57 -5.64
C SER A 536 -2.84 10.55 -6.83
N LEU A 537 -3.07 11.83 -6.53
CA LEU A 537 -2.97 12.96 -7.45
C LEU A 537 -1.96 13.96 -6.91
N THR A 538 -0.76 14.03 -7.49
CA THR A 538 0.32 14.92 -7.06
C THR A 538 1.10 15.56 -8.20
N ASP A 539 0.82 15.19 -9.45
CA ASP A 539 1.45 15.77 -10.61
C ASP A 539 0.94 17.20 -10.83
N LYS A 540 1.84 18.18 -10.65
CA LYS A 540 1.45 19.59 -10.72
C LYS A 540 0.90 19.98 -12.08
N TYR A 541 1.53 19.51 -13.16
CA TYR A 541 1.10 19.83 -14.51
C TYR A 541 -0.33 19.33 -14.78
N LEU A 542 -0.63 18.08 -14.41
CA LEU A 542 -1.98 17.54 -14.58
C LEU A 542 -3.00 18.19 -13.62
N ILE A 543 -2.59 18.60 -12.41
CA ILE A 543 -3.43 19.38 -11.50
C ILE A 543 -3.78 20.73 -12.14
N ASP A 544 -2.80 21.45 -12.69
CA ASP A 544 -3.01 22.73 -13.34
C ASP A 544 -3.99 22.60 -14.52
N LYS A 545 -3.87 21.53 -15.32
CA LYS A 545 -4.80 21.19 -16.41
C LYS A 545 -6.23 20.92 -15.92
N LEU A 546 -6.40 20.23 -14.79
CA LEU A 546 -7.73 20.02 -14.19
C LEU A 546 -8.35 21.32 -13.68
N ILE A 547 -7.53 22.24 -13.12
CA ILE A 547 -8.01 23.56 -12.71
C ILE A 547 -8.46 24.36 -13.94
N GLU A 548 -7.67 24.38 -15.01
CA GLU A 548 -8.03 24.99 -16.31
C GLU A 548 -9.35 24.42 -16.85
N ALA A 549 -9.51 23.08 -16.82
CA ALA A 549 -10.73 22.43 -17.27
C ALA A 549 -11.95 22.82 -16.41
N SER A 550 -11.79 22.92 -15.08
CA SER A 550 -12.86 23.37 -14.20
C SER A 550 -13.26 24.83 -14.49
N GLN A 551 -12.28 25.71 -14.71
CA GLN A 551 -12.52 27.11 -15.09
C GLN A 551 -13.23 27.25 -16.44
N ALA A 552 -12.99 26.33 -17.37
CA ALA A 552 -13.68 26.27 -18.66
C ALA A 552 -15.12 25.70 -18.56
N GLY A 553 -15.53 25.20 -17.38
CA GLY A 553 -16.86 24.64 -17.17
C GLY A 553 -16.96 23.12 -17.35
N VAL A 554 -15.85 22.39 -17.48
CA VAL A 554 -15.83 20.92 -17.53
C VAL A 554 -16.27 20.35 -16.19
N LYS A 555 -17.26 19.46 -16.18
CA LYS A 555 -17.62 18.70 -14.98
C LYS A 555 -16.60 17.62 -14.68
N ILE A 556 -15.99 17.66 -13.48
CA ILE A 556 -14.92 16.74 -13.08
C ILE A 556 -15.32 15.99 -11.81
N GLU A 557 -15.37 14.67 -11.89
CA GLU A 557 -15.68 13.78 -10.77
C GLU A 557 -14.49 12.84 -10.51
N MET A 558 -13.98 12.85 -9.27
CA MET A 558 -12.79 12.08 -8.94
C MET A 558 -12.97 11.21 -7.71
N ILE A 559 -12.36 10.00 -7.75
CA ILE A 559 -12.22 9.10 -6.61
C ILE A 559 -10.73 8.96 -6.31
N ILE A 560 -10.27 9.56 -5.20
CA ILE A 560 -8.87 9.55 -4.80
C ILE A 560 -8.76 9.01 -3.38
N ARG A 561 -8.27 7.77 -3.27
CA ARG A 561 -8.15 7.08 -1.97
C ARG A 561 -7.13 7.74 -1.04
N GLY A 562 -5.96 8.06 -1.55
CA GLY A 562 -4.77 8.46 -0.78
C GLY A 562 -4.48 9.95 -0.87
N ILE A 563 -3.29 10.27 -1.40
CA ILE A 563 -2.80 11.64 -1.51
C ILE A 563 -3.57 12.40 -2.61
N CYS A 564 -4.09 13.57 -2.24
CA CYS A 564 -4.67 14.51 -3.19
C CYS A 564 -4.08 15.89 -2.94
N CYS A 565 -3.30 16.39 -3.91
CA CYS A 565 -2.72 17.73 -3.82
C CYS A 565 -3.59 18.81 -4.49
N LEU A 566 -4.75 18.46 -5.01
CA LEU A 566 -5.77 19.38 -5.51
C LEU A 566 -6.86 19.58 -4.45
N ILE A 567 -7.32 20.79 -4.26
CA ILE A 567 -8.47 21.14 -3.41
C ILE A 567 -9.65 21.49 -4.30
N ALA A 568 -10.75 20.76 -4.12
CA ALA A 568 -12.00 20.93 -4.87
C ALA A 568 -12.92 22.00 -4.26
N GLY A 569 -13.82 22.54 -5.07
CA GLY A 569 -14.92 23.40 -4.61
C GLY A 569 -14.52 24.85 -4.33
N ILE A 570 -13.35 25.31 -4.78
CA ILE A 570 -12.93 26.72 -4.65
C ILE A 570 -13.60 27.54 -5.74
N PRO A 571 -14.40 28.57 -5.37
CA PRO A 571 -15.13 29.39 -6.35
C PRO A 571 -14.20 30.03 -7.40
N GLY A 572 -14.62 29.99 -8.65
CA GLY A 572 -13.89 30.53 -9.79
C GLY A 572 -12.62 29.76 -10.18
N GLN A 573 -12.32 28.64 -9.49
CA GLN A 573 -11.12 27.84 -9.72
C GLN A 573 -11.46 26.34 -9.90
N THR A 574 -11.92 25.70 -8.85
CA THR A 574 -12.17 24.25 -8.80
C THR A 574 -13.61 23.91 -8.45
N GLU A 575 -14.53 24.82 -8.68
CA GLU A 575 -15.96 24.71 -8.32
C GLU A 575 -16.67 23.57 -9.05
N ASN A 576 -16.21 23.22 -10.27
CA ASN A 576 -16.75 22.12 -11.07
C ASN A 576 -16.08 20.75 -10.74
N ILE A 577 -15.22 20.71 -9.71
CA ILE A 577 -14.52 19.50 -9.30
C ILE A 577 -15.16 18.93 -8.04
N THR A 578 -15.50 17.65 -8.07
CA THR A 578 -15.92 16.87 -6.90
C THR A 578 -14.92 15.76 -6.64
N ILE A 579 -14.40 15.66 -5.42
CA ILE A 579 -13.45 14.61 -5.01
C ILE A 579 -14.06 13.79 -3.90
N ARG A 580 -14.11 12.47 -4.10
CA ARG A 580 -14.47 11.49 -3.08
C ARG A 580 -13.28 10.61 -2.73
N SER A 581 -13.26 10.10 -1.50
CA SER A 581 -12.28 9.12 -1.03
C SER A 581 -13.02 7.96 -0.40
N ILE A 582 -12.73 6.74 -0.83
CA ILE A 582 -13.29 5.52 -0.27
C ILE A 582 -12.17 4.77 0.44
N VAL A 583 -12.36 4.54 1.75
CA VAL A 583 -11.54 3.65 2.58
C VAL A 583 -12.50 2.64 3.18
N GLY A 584 -12.24 1.36 3.01
CA GLY A 584 -13.14 0.32 3.47
C GLY A 584 -12.45 -1.04 3.52
N ARG A 585 -13.25 -2.09 3.46
CA ARG A 585 -12.81 -3.48 3.56
C ARG A 585 -11.71 -3.85 2.58
N TYR A 586 -11.85 -3.40 1.33
CA TYR A 586 -10.89 -3.65 0.25
C TYR A 586 -10.11 -2.38 -0.05
N LEU A 587 -8.83 -2.54 -0.39
CA LEU A 587 -8.00 -1.42 -0.79
C LEU A 587 -8.42 -0.94 -2.18
N GLU A 588 -8.94 0.29 -2.27
CA GLU A 588 -9.23 0.93 -3.56
C GLU A 588 -7.92 1.18 -4.32
N HIS A 589 -7.64 0.36 -5.35
CA HIS A 589 -6.37 0.39 -6.06
C HIS A 589 -6.50 0.58 -7.56
N THR A 590 -7.68 0.37 -8.12
CA THR A 590 -7.99 0.57 -9.55
C THR A 590 -7.64 1.98 -10.02
N ARG A 591 -7.15 2.13 -11.25
CA ARG A 591 -7.03 3.41 -11.94
C ARG A 591 -7.88 3.40 -13.19
N ILE A 592 -8.72 4.41 -13.30
CA ILE A 592 -9.66 4.62 -14.41
C ILE A 592 -9.57 6.07 -14.83
N TYR A 593 -9.42 6.30 -16.14
CA TYR A 593 -9.47 7.64 -16.73
C TYR A 593 -10.63 7.68 -17.75
N ILE A 594 -11.51 8.64 -17.62
CA ILE A 594 -12.69 8.82 -18.47
C ILE A 594 -12.68 10.25 -18.99
N PHE A 595 -12.72 10.41 -20.33
CA PHE A 595 -12.84 11.70 -20.98
C PHE A 595 -14.06 11.69 -21.90
N GLY A 596 -15.00 12.60 -21.68
CA GLY A 596 -16.28 12.63 -22.35
C GLY A 596 -17.39 11.84 -21.63
N ALA A 597 -18.60 11.92 -22.16
CA ALA A 597 -19.80 11.33 -21.56
C ALA A 597 -20.42 10.24 -22.45
N GLY A 598 -21.07 9.27 -21.83
CA GLY A 598 -21.82 8.20 -22.50
C GLY A 598 -20.94 7.30 -23.37
N ASN A 599 -21.52 6.80 -24.48
CA ASN A 599 -20.86 5.83 -25.36
C ASN A 599 -19.66 6.42 -26.17
N GLN A 600 -19.57 7.74 -26.26
CA GLN A 600 -18.51 8.45 -26.98
C GLN A 600 -17.31 8.73 -26.06
N ALA A 601 -17.39 8.40 -24.76
CA ALA A 601 -16.29 8.62 -23.84
C ALA A 601 -15.08 7.74 -24.19
N ASP A 602 -13.88 8.34 -24.08
CA ASP A 602 -12.63 7.59 -24.05
C ASP A 602 -12.40 7.08 -22.63
N VAL A 603 -12.29 5.78 -22.47
CA VAL A 603 -12.07 5.12 -21.19
C VAL A 603 -10.77 4.34 -21.22
N TYR A 604 -9.94 4.56 -20.21
CA TYR A 604 -8.66 3.86 -20.03
C TYR A 604 -8.61 3.20 -18.64
N ILE A 605 -7.93 2.07 -18.58
CA ILE A 605 -7.42 1.50 -17.32
C ILE A 605 -5.91 1.61 -17.32
N ALA A 606 -5.29 1.88 -16.19
CA ALA A 606 -3.84 2.11 -16.13
C ALA A 606 -3.20 1.58 -14.84
N SER A 607 -1.89 1.33 -14.91
CA SER A 607 -1.08 1.09 -13.71
C SER A 607 -0.66 2.39 -13.01
N ALA A 608 -0.74 3.52 -13.69
CA ALA A 608 -0.27 4.82 -13.23
C ALA A 608 -1.27 5.56 -12.34
N ASP A 609 -0.78 6.10 -11.23
CA ASP A 609 -1.41 7.24 -10.57
C ASP A 609 -0.98 8.56 -11.25
N TRP A 610 -1.73 9.63 -11.04
CA TRP A 610 -1.32 10.96 -11.54
C TRP A 610 -0.33 11.63 -10.57
N MET A 611 0.85 11.01 -10.50
CA MET A 611 1.99 11.47 -9.71
C MET A 611 3.20 11.65 -10.62
N THR A 612 3.98 12.71 -10.41
CA THR A 612 5.19 13.00 -11.19
C THR A 612 6.11 11.79 -11.35
N ARG A 613 6.28 10.98 -10.27
CA ARG A 613 7.08 9.75 -10.36
C ARG A 613 6.47 8.70 -11.29
N ASN A 614 5.15 8.62 -11.43
CA ASN A 614 4.48 7.66 -12.32
C ASN A 614 4.46 8.18 -13.76
N THR A 615 4.28 9.49 -13.95
CA THR A 615 4.14 10.09 -15.27
C THR A 615 5.46 10.27 -16.01
N ILE A 616 6.59 10.49 -15.28
CA ILE A 616 7.89 10.82 -15.89
C ILE A 616 9.11 10.09 -15.29
N ARG A 617 8.97 9.28 -14.22
CA ARG A 617 10.10 8.57 -13.56
C ARG A 617 9.88 7.08 -13.37
N ARG A 618 8.89 6.52 -14.05
CA ARG A 618 8.55 5.09 -14.04
C ARG A 618 8.09 4.65 -15.41
N VAL A 619 8.20 3.36 -15.66
CA VAL A 619 7.50 2.71 -16.76
C VAL A 619 6.14 2.26 -16.24
N GLU A 620 5.10 2.88 -16.75
CA GLU A 620 3.69 2.55 -16.49
C GLU A 620 2.99 2.32 -17.82
N VAL A 621 1.92 1.54 -17.80
CA VAL A 621 1.10 1.28 -19.00
C VAL A 621 -0.37 1.46 -18.67
N GLY A 622 -1.09 2.11 -19.58
CA GLY A 622 -2.54 2.17 -19.62
C GLY A 622 -3.06 1.72 -20.98
N ALA A 623 -4.23 1.09 -20.99
CA ALA A 623 -4.87 0.61 -22.21
C ALA A 623 -6.25 1.25 -22.39
N PRO A 624 -6.61 1.64 -23.65
CA PRO A 624 -7.95 2.08 -23.98
C PRO A 624 -8.92 0.90 -23.96
N ILE A 625 -10.16 1.17 -23.61
CA ILE A 625 -11.26 0.22 -23.62
C ILE A 625 -12.10 0.43 -24.87
N TYR A 626 -11.97 -0.45 -25.84
CA TYR A 626 -12.72 -0.38 -27.10
C TYR A 626 -14.02 -1.17 -27.08
N ASP A 627 -14.08 -2.28 -26.32
CA ASP A 627 -15.31 -3.07 -26.20
C ASP A 627 -16.40 -2.25 -25.48
N LYS A 628 -17.55 -2.11 -26.15
CA LYS A 628 -18.66 -1.26 -25.68
C LYS A 628 -19.27 -1.77 -24.35
N ASP A 629 -19.35 -3.09 -24.16
CA ASP A 629 -19.94 -3.68 -22.95
C ASP A 629 -19.00 -3.48 -21.76
N ILE A 630 -17.69 -3.68 -21.97
CA ILE A 630 -16.66 -3.44 -20.94
C ILE A 630 -16.62 -1.95 -20.58
N LYS A 631 -16.67 -1.07 -21.58
CA LYS A 631 -16.73 0.38 -21.39
C LYS A 631 -17.93 0.78 -20.54
N SER A 632 -19.12 0.31 -20.90
CA SER A 632 -20.35 0.57 -20.16
C SER A 632 -20.30 0.03 -18.73
N ARG A 633 -19.71 -1.17 -18.52
CA ARG A 633 -19.51 -1.75 -17.20
C ARG A 633 -18.59 -0.89 -16.33
N ILE A 634 -17.43 -0.47 -16.85
CA ILE A 634 -16.49 0.39 -16.11
C ILE A 634 -17.14 1.73 -15.74
N PHE A 635 -17.86 2.33 -16.66
CA PHE A 635 -18.58 3.58 -16.42
C PHE A 635 -19.64 3.43 -15.33
N SER A 636 -20.42 2.35 -15.38
CA SER A 636 -21.41 2.03 -14.36
C SER A 636 -20.77 1.82 -12.97
N MET A 637 -19.65 1.07 -12.91
CA MET A 637 -18.91 0.87 -11.67
C MET A 637 -18.37 2.19 -11.11
N PHE A 638 -17.83 3.06 -11.95
CA PHE A 638 -17.36 4.39 -11.52
C PHE A 638 -18.51 5.22 -10.94
N ARG A 639 -19.68 5.24 -11.58
CA ARG A 639 -20.86 5.96 -11.09
C ARG A 639 -21.36 5.41 -9.74
N ILE A 640 -21.37 4.10 -9.55
CA ILE A 640 -21.75 3.47 -8.28
C ILE A 640 -20.79 3.89 -7.17
N MET A 641 -19.48 3.90 -7.43
CA MET A 641 -18.48 4.40 -6.47
C MET A 641 -18.69 5.89 -6.16
N MET A 642 -19.06 6.71 -7.16
CA MET A 642 -19.41 8.12 -6.95
C MET A 642 -20.72 8.30 -6.16
N GLN A 643 -21.56 7.29 -6.07
CA GLN A 643 -22.80 7.32 -5.30
C GLN A 643 -22.66 6.70 -3.90
N ASP A 644 -21.52 6.08 -3.57
CA ASP A 644 -21.26 5.52 -2.24
C ASP A 644 -21.50 6.58 -1.15
N ASN A 645 -22.41 6.28 -0.22
CA ASN A 645 -22.77 7.15 0.90
C ASN A 645 -22.53 6.49 2.26
N VAL A 646 -21.91 5.30 2.28
CA VAL A 646 -21.59 4.55 3.51
C VAL A 646 -20.13 4.73 3.87
N LYS A 647 -19.22 4.51 2.90
CA LYS A 647 -17.77 4.57 3.11
C LYS A 647 -17.11 5.79 2.50
N ALA A 648 -17.72 6.42 1.52
CA ALA A 648 -17.16 7.59 0.88
C ALA A 648 -17.14 8.81 1.80
N ARG A 649 -16.05 9.57 1.66
CA ARG A 649 -15.90 10.92 2.21
C ARG A 649 -15.70 11.90 1.07
N ILE A 650 -16.33 13.06 1.17
CA ILE A 650 -16.21 14.14 0.18
C ILE A 650 -15.23 15.19 0.69
N GLN A 651 -14.31 15.61 -0.18
CA GLN A 651 -13.38 16.68 0.11
C GLN A 651 -14.12 18.02 0.16
N GLN A 652 -13.77 18.83 1.14
CA GLN A 652 -14.31 20.19 1.35
C GLN A 652 -13.33 21.24 0.79
N PRO A 653 -13.80 22.50 0.57
CA PRO A 653 -12.94 23.60 0.09
C PRO A 653 -11.78 23.98 1.02
N ASP A 654 -11.80 23.57 2.29
CA ASP A 654 -10.69 23.69 3.24
C ASP A 654 -9.71 22.51 3.16
N GLY A 655 -9.95 21.58 2.23
CA GLY A 655 -9.17 20.36 2.05
C GLY A 655 -9.41 19.29 3.12
N SER A 656 -10.37 19.46 4.03
CA SER A 656 -10.83 18.41 4.94
C SER A 656 -11.72 17.39 4.21
N TYR A 657 -12.01 16.25 4.87
CA TYR A 657 -12.88 15.22 4.32
C TYR A 657 -14.01 14.93 5.30
N LYS A 658 -15.25 14.93 4.81
CA LYS A 658 -16.45 14.63 5.61
C LYS A 658 -17.19 13.42 5.05
N LYS A 659 -17.80 12.61 5.95
CA LYS A 659 -18.71 11.53 5.52
C LYS A 659 -19.80 12.11 4.62
N VAL A 660 -20.16 11.38 3.56
CA VAL A 660 -21.24 11.81 2.67
C VAL A 660 -22.56 11.76 3.44
N GLN A 661 -23.22 12.90 3.57
CA GLN A 661 -24.58 12.98 4.11
C GLN A 661 -25.56 12.80 2.95
N SER A 662 -26.45 11.83 3.05
CA SER A 662 -27.44 11.53 2.02
C SER A 662 -28.71 10.97 2.64
N ASN A 663 -29.87 11.41 2.11
CA ASN A 663 -31.18 10.82 2.43
C ASN A 663 -31.51 9.62 1.54
N ALA A 664 -30.64 9.27 0.58
CA ALA A 664 -30.79 8.08 -0.25
C ALA A 664 -30.52 6.79 0.55
N SER A 665 -31.02 5.67 0.06
CA SER A 665 -30.74 4.36 0.64
C SER A 665 -29.24 4.13 0.80
N PRO A 666 -28.79 3.46 1.89
CA PRO A 666 -27.38 3.16 2.11
C PRO A 666 -26.79 2.37 0.94
N LEU A 667 -25.72 2.90 0.34
CA LEU A 667 -25.00 2.29 -0.75
C LEU A 667 -23.51 2.20 -0.39
N ASN A 668 -23.03 0.98 -0.13
CA ASN A 668 -21.60 0.65 -0.04
C ASN A 668 -21.18 0.03 -1.37
N ALA A 669 -20.37 0.72 -2.14
CA ALA A 669 -19.97 0.30 -3.49
C ALA A 669 -19.30 -1.08 -3.50
N GLN A 670 -18.43 -1.38 -2.52
CA GLN A 670 -17.71 -2.66 -2.44
C GLN A 670 -18.66 -3.83 -2.17
N GLU A 671 -19.62 -3.68 -1.26
CA GLU A 671 -20.63 -4.70 -0.98
C GLU A 671 -21.63 -4.83 -2.15
N TYR A 672 -21.98 -3.75 -2.83
CA TYR A 672 -22.79 -3.79 -4.03
C TYR A 672 -22.15 -4.64 -5.13
N PHE A 673 -20.87 -4.43 -5.42
CA PHE A 673 -20.16 -5.20 -6.45
C PHE A 673 -20.03 -6.69 -6.10
N TYR A 674 -19.86 -7.01 -4.82
CA TYR A 674 -19.91 -8.40 -4.38
C TYR A 674 -21.30 -9.02 -4.56
N ALA A 675 -22.34 -8.34 -4.17
CA ALA A 675 -23.71 -8.81 -4.36
C ALA A 675 -24.02 -9.06 -5.84
N GLN A 676 -23.57 -8.16 -6.71
CA GLN A 676 -23.70 -8.31 -8.16
C GLN A 676 -22.90 -9.54 -8.68
N ALA A 677 -21.66 -9.74 -8.23
CA ALA A 677 -20.86 -10.88 -8.64
C ALA A 677 -21.48 -12.22 -8.20
N TYR A 678 -22.00 -12.29 -6.96
CA TYR A 678 -22.70 -13.48 -6.46
C TYR A 678 -23.99 -13.77 -7.24
N ALA A 679 -24.78 -12.74 -7.57
CA ALA A 679 -25.99 -12.88 -8.35
C ALA A 679 -25.69 -13.41 -9.78
N SER A 680 -24.64 -12.86 -10.41
CA SER A 680 -24.19 -13.30 -11.72
C SER A 680 -23.69 -14.74 -11.71
N ALA A 681 -22.89 -15.14 -10.74
CA ALA A 681 -22.41 -16.51 -10.60
C ALA A 681 -23.53 -17.53 -10.36
N LYS A 682 -24.54 -17.15 -9.57
CA LYS A 682 -25.73 -17.99 -9.35
C LYS A 682 -26.54 -18.18 -10.64
N ALA A 683 -26.71 -17.13 -11.44
CA ALA A 683 -27.41 -17.22 -12.72
C ALA A 683 -26.71 -18.18 -13.71
N ILE A 684 -25.37 -18.14 -13.75
CA ILE A 684 -24.55 -19.08 -14.56
C ILE A 684 -24.80 -20.52 -14.11
N ALA A 685 -24.67 -20.83 -12.82
CA ALA A 685 -24.87 -22.18 -12.28
C ALA A 685 -26.28 -22.72 -12.57
N THR A 686 -27.30 -21.87 -12.51
CA THR A 686 -28.68 -22.25 -12.85
C THR A 686 -28.80 -22.62 -14.33
N ALA A 687 -28.25 -21.80 -15.24
CA ALA A 687 -28.27 -22.05 -16.68
C ALA A 687 -27.51 -23.32 -17.06
N GLU A 688 -26.34 -23.61 -16.45
CA GLU A 688 -25.59 -24.84 -16.65
C GLU A 688 -26.42 -26.09 -16.25
N THR A 689 -27.13 -26.02 -15.11
CA THR A 689 -27.98 -27.13 -14.63
C THR A 689 -29.22 -27.36 -15.53
N GLU A 690 -29.72 -26.33 -16.19
CA GLU A 690 -30.85 -26.44 -17.15
C GLU A 690 -30.42 -27.01 -18.50
N VAL A 691 -29.16 -26.82 -18.91
CA VAL A 691 -28.61 -27.37 -20.15
C VAL A 691 -28.23 -28.86 -19.99
N GLU A 692 -27.89 -29.28 -18.78
CA GLU A 692 -27.56 -30.70 -18.46
C GLU A 692 -28.82 -31.58 -18.27
N LYS A 693 -30.01 -30.98 -18.14
CA LYS A 693 -31.32 -31.67 -18.11
C LYS A 693 -31.96 -31.75 -19.50
#